data_712aca2f965c8a0214cce478bc62a2e0
#
_entry.id   712aca2f965c8a0214cce478bc62a2e0
#
_cell.length_a   1.000
_cell.length_b   1.000
_cell.length_c   1.000
_cell.angle_alpha   90.00
_cell.angle_beta   90.00
_cell.angle_gamma   90.00
#
_symmetry.space_group_name_H-M   'P 1'
#
loop_
_entity.id
_entity.type
_entity.pdbx_description
1 polymer ?
#
loop_
_entity_poly.entity_id
_entity_poly.type
_entity_poly.pdbx_seq_one_letter_code
_entity_poly.pdbx_strand_id
1 'polypeptide(L)'
;LTTVGQGILGLTINCCRCHDHKIDPIPTADYYASLAFFRNLSSNGYGPNVERPLIASADDKAKFQAAEASIREEGDRIQKKLSQVETELSSQLAAATKSQTTTYDLDDLEYRFYRETFDKLPDFDALKPETVAKLDPPLIDIGVATRPDFFGLVFTGNLIVPADGDYTFVLDSDDGSRLTIDGKVVIQYDGIHGVGQPKRQKIALKQGRYPIRVDYFQGQFGKGLRLNWSGPNFKRRRLTAESAEQTADLNQAIQSKNTEGLDPALITQYQELRRQLEENKRRKPWEEYGMCVSENGTNAPDTHILTRGSPQAKADKVEPAFLSVLGGGKPTITPNATANTTGRRLEFAKWVTANDNRLTGRVFVNRVWQHHFGRGIVRSPNNFGQLGEPPTHPELLDWLARNFVDNGWKIKPLHKLILMSETYRQSSIPSEAALASDPNNDWFSRFDMRRLSAEEIRDSILATNGRLNLKMFGPSIYPELSREVLASQSVPGKGWEKNSYDEQARRSVYIHIKRSLLVPMLSNFDFPEPDTSCEARFVTTQPGQALGMLNGDFLNQQAEELAKRLKAEAGEGIDDQIVRGFQLVYARTPNSSETARAKELIDELMTEHGLSQDQAMNYFGLFLFNLNEFVYVD
;
A
#
# COMPACT_ATOMS: atom_id res chain seq x y z
N LEU A 1 12.60 -19.88 -0.34
CA LEU A 1 12.83 -21.08 -1.12
C LEU A 1 11.66 -22.06 -1.03
N THR A 2 11.03 -22.24 0.14
CA THR A 2 9.87 -23.12 0.34
C THR A 2 8.75 -22.83 -0.67
N THR A 3 8.35 -21.57 -0.79
CA THR A 3 7.30 -21.14 -1.74
C THR A 3 7.65 -21.50 -3.20
N VAL A 4 8.90 -21.33 -3.59
CA VAL A 4 9.37 -21.71 -4.94
C VAL A 4 9.35 -23.23 -5.11
N GLY A 5 9.84 -23.98 -4.12
CA GLY A 5 9.84 -25.46 -4.14
C GLY A 5 8.43 -26.00 -4.30
N GLN A 6 7.53 -25.64 -3.40
CA GLN A 6 6.14 -26.13 -3.40
C GLN A 6 5.28 -25.53 -4.52
N GLY A 7 5.38 -24.20 -4.70
CA GLY A 7 4.49 -23.49 -5.63
C GLY A 7 4.84 -23.67 -7.11
N ILE A 8 6.11 -23.89 -7.44
CA ILE A 8 6.58 -23.98 -8.83
C ILE A 8 7.06 -25.38 -9.18
N LEU A 9 7.83 -26.01 -8.29
CA LEU A 9 8.39 -27.34 -8.54
C LEU A 9 7.56 -28.49 -7.95
N GLY A 10 6.59 -28.19 -7.09
CA GLY A 10 5.82 -29.23 -6.41
C GLY A 10 6.66 -30.12 -5.49
N LEU A 11 7.71 -29.58 -4.87
CA LEU A 11 8.64 -30.35 -4.02
C LEU A 11 8.70 -29.77 -2.61
N THR A 12 8.67 -30.66 -1.61
CA THR A 12 8.73 -30.30 -0.19
C THR A 12 10.18 -30.10 0.31
N ILE A 13 10.94 -29.29 -0.43
CA ILE A 13 12.39 -29.08 -0.20
C ILE A 13 12.74 -28.44 1.14
N ASN A 14 11.76 -27.88 1.86
CA ASN A 14 12.01 -27.24 3.15
C ASN A 14 12.49 -28.22 4.24
N CYS A 15 12.14 -29.48 4.15
CA CYS A 15 12.63 -30.54 5.04
C CYS A 15 14.16 -30.65 4.99
N CYS A 16 14.75 -30.37 3.81
CA CYS A 16 16.19 -30.43 3.57
C CYS A 16 16.98 -29.31 4.24
N ARG A 17 16.32 -28.36 4.91
CA ARG A 17 16.98 -27.32 5.69
C ARG A 17 17.80 -27.86 6.87
N CYS A 18 17.34 -28.96 7.48
CA CYS A 18 17.93 -29.49 8.71
C CYS A 18 18.64 -30.83 8.52
N HIS A 19 18.22 -31.63 7.56
CA HIS A 19 18.70 -32.97 7.24
C HIS A 19 18.34 -33.33 5.80
N ASP A 20 18.93 -34.35 5.22
CA ASP A 20 18.55 -34.85 3.91
C ASP A 20 17.04 -35.23 3.91
N HIS A 21 16.37 -35.03 2.79
CA HIS A 21 14.94 -35.35 2.72
C HIS A 21 14.70 -36.81 3.09
N LYS A 22 13.72 -37.06 3.96
CA LYS A 22 13.51 -38.40 4.53
C LYS A 22 13.19 -39.46 3.47
N ILE A 23 12.50 -39.06 2.41
CA ILE A 23 11.97 -39.98 1.39
C ILE A 23 12.48 -39.63 -0.01
N ASP A 24 12.34 -38.37 -0.43
CA ASP A 24 12.79 -37.95 -1.75
C ASP A 24 14.34 -37.85 -1.77
N PRO A 25 15.00 -38.17 -2.89
CA PRO A 25 16.46 -38.13 -2.96
C PRO A 25 16.98 -36.69 -3.13
N ILE A 26 16.72 -35.85 -2.14
CA ILE A 26 17.13 -34.44 -2.09
C ILE A 26 18.02 -34.23 -0.85
N PRO A 27 19.32 -34.09 -1.04
CA PRO A 27 20.25 -33.85 0.08
C PRO A 27 20.15 -32.42 0.61
N THR A 28 20.55 -32.23 1.87
CA THR A 28 20.67 -30.92 2.51
C THR A 28 21.54 -29.96 1.69
N ALA A 29 22.59 -30.47 1.05
CA ALA A 29 23.45 -29.67 0.18
C ALA A 29 22.70 -29.00 -0.96
N ASP A 30 21.76 -29.69 -1.59
CA ASP A 30 20.92 -29.15 -2.67
C ASP A 30 20.03 -28.00 -2.19
N TYR A 31 19.51 -28.09 -0.96
CA TYR A 31 18.73 -27.00 -0.36
C TYR A 31 19.56 -25.72 -0.24
N TYR A 32 20.77 -25.83 0.33
CA TYR A 32 21.64 -24.66 0.52
C TYR A 32 22.24 -24.16 -0.79
N ALA A 33 22.55 -25.04 -1.75
CA ALA A 33 22.99 -24.65 -3.09
C ALA A 33 21.86 -23.88 -3.84
N SER A 34 20.62 -24.33 -3.71
CA SER A 34 19.45 -23.60 -4.25
C SER A 34 19.19 -22.30 -3.49
N LEU A 35 19.42 -22.25 -2.17
CA LEU A 35 19.31 -21.03 -1.37
C LEU A 35 20.36 -19.98 -1.78
N ALA A 36 21.53 -20.42 -2.26
CA ALA A 36 22.60 -19.53 -2.70
C ALA A 36 22.22 -18.61 -3.87
N PHE A 37 21.23 -18.98 -4.69
CA PHE A 37 20.67 -18.11 -5.72
C PHE A 37 20.00 -16.85 -5.15
N PHE A 38 19.51 -16.91 -3.90
CA PHE A 38 18.72 -15.87 -3.24
C PHE A 38 19.49 -15.16 -2.11
N ARG A 39 20.77 -15.48 -1.92
CA ARG A 39 21.53 -15.04 -0.73
C ARG A 39 21.84 -13.54 -0.70
N ASN A 40 21.82 -12.86 -1.85
CA ASN A 40 22.16 -11.44 -1.98
C ASN A 40 20.95 -10.50 -1.99
N LEU A 41 19.78 -10.97 -1.56
CA LEU A 41 18.58 -10.13 -1.54
C LEU A 41 18.69 -9.05 -0.47
N SER A 42 18.31 -7.82 -0.84
CA SER A 42 18.07 -6.76 0.12
C SER A 42 16.86 -7.11 0.98
N SER A 43 16.88 -6.69 2.24
CA SER A 43 15.69 -6.79 3.10
C SER A 43 14.54 -5.99 2.48
N ASN A 44 13.36 -6.60 2.44
CA ASN A 44 12.14 -5.94 1.97
C ASN A 44 11.71 -4.89 3.00
N GLY A 45 12.40 -3.72 3.01
CA GLY A 45 12.05 -2.60 3.88
C GLY A 45 11.04 -1.69 3.19
N TYR A 46 10.02 -1.26 3.93
CA TYR A 46 9.25 -0.08 3.57
C TYR A 46 10.15 1.15 3.77
N GLY A 47 10.75 1.63 2.69
CA GLY A 47 11.63 2.79 2.76
C GLY A 47 11.75 3.47 1.40
N PRO A 48 12.24 4.74 1.38
CA PRO A 48 12.38 5.51 0.15
C PRO A 48 13.38 4.93 -0.86
N ASN A 49 14.23 3.98 -0.43
CA ASN A 49 15.28 3.37 -1.25
C ASN A 49 14.90 1.98 -1.81
N VAL A 50 13.63 1.56 -1.73
CA VAL A 50 13.21 0.31 -2.34
C VAL A 50 12.96 0.57 -3.82
N GLU A 51 13.78 -0.01 -4.68
CA GLU A 51 13.54 0.02 -6.13
C GLU A 51 12.19 -0.61 -6.44
N ARG A 52 11.30 0.18 -7.03
CA ARG A 52 10.01 -0.27 -7.56
C ARG A 52 10.05 -0.16 -9.07
N PRO A 53 10.42 -1.23 -9.79
CA PRO A 53 10.46 -1.17 -11.24
C PRO A 53 9.06 -0.96 -11.81
N LEU A 54 8.95 -0.05 -12.76
CA LEU A 54 7.74 0.17 -13.53
C LEU A 54 7.43 -1.08 -14.37
N ILE A 55 6.24 -1.66 -14.19
CA ILE A 55 5.76 -2.79 -14.99
C ILE A 55 5.09 -2.22 -16.24
N ALA A 56 5.84 -2.08 -17.30
CA ALA A 56 5.34 -1.55 -18.56
C ALA A 56 6.17 -2.05 -19.76
N SER A 57 5.58 -2.04 -20.94
CA SER A 57 6.32 -2.25 -22.20
C SER A 57 7.37 -1.14 -22.40
N ALA A 58 8.33 -1.33 -23.29
CA ALA A 58 9.31 -0.29 -23.59
C ALA A 58 8.64 1.00 -24.09
N ASP A 59 7.61 0.88 -24.94
CA ASP A 59 6.85 2.01 -25.47
C ASP A 59 6.05 2.73 -24.37
N ASP A 60 5.44 1.99 -23.45
CA ASP A 60 4.68 2.59 -22.36
C ASP A 60 5.61 3.23 -21.33
N LYS A 61 6.80 2.69 -21.10
CA LYS A 61 7.84 3.34 -20.28
C LYS A 61 8.27 4.68 -20.89
N ALA A 62 8.45 4.73 -22.21
CA ALA A 62 8.79 5.99 -22.89
C ALA A 62 7.66 7.03 -22.76
N LYS A 63 6.39 6.62 -22.94
CA LYS A 63 5.23 7.49 -22.74
C LYS A 63 5.12 7.97 -21.29
N PHE A 64 5.36 7.08 -20.32
CA PHE A 64 5.37 7.42 -18.90
C PHE A 64 6.43 8.47 -18.60
N GLN A 65 7.68 8.25 -19.04
CA GLN A 65 8.78 9.19 -18.83
C GLN A 65 8.51 10.56 -19.47
N ALA A 66 7.91 10.57 -20.68
CA ALA A 66 7.52 11.82 -21.34
C ALA A 66 6.42 12.57 -20.57
N ALA A 67 5.41 11.85 -20.06
CA ALA A 67 4.35 12.42 -19.24
C ALA A 67 4.88 12.96 -17.90
N GLU A 68 5.78 12.22 -17.25
CA GLU A 68 6.44 12.66 -16.00
C GLU A 68 7.30 13.91 -16.22
N ALA A 69 8.07 13.93 -17.31
CA ALA A 69 8.86 15.10 -17.69
C ALA A 69 7.96 16.32 -17.93
N SER A 70 6.85 16.16 -18.65
CA SER A 70 5.89 17.23 -18.93
C SER A 70 5.24 17.77 -17.66
N ILE A 71 4.85 16.91 -16.71
CA ILE A 71 4.28 17.31 -15.41
C ILE A 71 5.33 18.10 -14.60
N ARG A 72 6.58 17.64 -14.59
CA ARG A 72 7.67 18.32 -13.90
C ARG A 72 7.97 19.70 -14.52
N GLU A 73 8.10 19.77 -15.84
CA GLU A 73 8.34 21.05 -16.54
C GLU A 73 7.20 22.06 -16.29
N GLU A 74 5.95 21.60 -16.29
CA GLU A 74 4.81 22.46 -15.98
C GLU A 74 4.85 22.90 -14.50
N GLY A 75 5.19 22.01 -13.56
CA GLY A 75 5.38 22.32 -12.16
C GLY A 75 6.46 23.37 -11.95
N ASP A 76 7.62 23.22 -12.58
CA ASP A 76 8.74 24.16 -12.52
C ASP A 76 8.35 25.53 -13.09
N ARG A 77 7.57 25.55 -14.18
CA ARG A 77 7.05 26.78 -14.79
C ARG A 77 6.09 27.51 -13.83
N ILE A 78 5.17 26.78 -13.22
CA ILE A 78 4.23 27.35 -12.25
C ILE A 78 4.99 27.86 -11.02
N GLN A 79 5.93 27.07 -10.49
CA GLN A 79 6.75 27.45 -9.34
C GLN A 79 7.56 28.71 -9.60
N LYS A 80 8.15 28.86 -10.79
CA LYS A 80 8.89 30.06 -11.17
C LYS A 80 8.01 31.32 -11.19
N LYS A 81 6.79 31.21 -11.77
CA LYS A 81 5.81 32.30 -11.76
C LYS A 81 5.36 32.63 -10.34
N LEU A 82 5.09 31.59 -9.53
CA LEU A 82 4.69 31.76 -8.14
C LEU A 82 5.76 32.53 -7.34
N SER A 83 7.03 32.13 -7.47
CA SER A 83 8.14 32.83 -6.79
C SER A 83 8.29 34.29 -7.20
N GLN A 84 8.01 34.64 -8.47
CA GLN A 84 8.00 36.02 -8.92
C GLN A 84 6.88 36.84 -8.24
N VAL A 85 5.66 36.30 -8.19
CA VAL A 85 4.53 36.96 -7.54
C VAL A 85 4.73 37.06 -6.03
N GLU A 86 5.30 36.02 -5.41
CA GLU A 86 5.65 36.02 -3.98
C GLU A 86 6.66 37.10 -3.65
N THR A 87 7.67 37.27 -4.48
CA THR A 87 8.69 38.34 -4.29
C THR A 87 8.06 39.72 -4.36
N GLU A 88 7.19 39.94 -5.36
CA GLU A 88 6.54 41.26 -5.54
C GLU A 88 5.57 41.55 -4.38
N LEU A 89 4.69 40.60 -4.02
CA LEU A 89 3.76 40.75 -2.88
C LEU A 89 4.51 40.94 -1.55
N SER A 90 5.62 40.25 -1.36
CA SER A 90 6.47 40.39 -0.16
C SER A 90 7.10 41.76 -0.09
N SER A 91 7.53 42.31 -1.24
CA SER A 91 8.06 43.68 -1.31
C SER A 91 6.99 44.73 -0.98
N GLN A 92 5.77 44.57 -1.46
CA GLN A 92 4.62 45.41 -1.13
C GLN A 92 4.25 45.33 0.34
N LEU A 93 4.22 44.11 0.92
CA LEU A 93 3.96 43.91 2.34
C LEU A 93 5.02 44.58 3.23
N ALA A 94 6.28 44.43 2.86
CA ALA A 94 7.39 45.11 3.54
C ALA A 94 7.31 46.65 3.42
N ALA A 95 6.89 47.17 2.27
CA ALA A 95 6.70 48.62 2.07
C ALA A 95 5.54 49.16 2.90
N ALA A 96 4.42 48.44 2.96
CA ALA A 96 3.27 48.77 3.79
C ALA A 96 3.61 48.74 5.30
N THR A 97 4.50 47.85 5.71
CA THR A 97 4.94 47.71 7.10
C THR A 97 6.01 48.76 7.47
N LYS A 98 6.81 49.23 6.52
CA LYS A 98 7.84 50.29 6.71
C LYS A 98 7.29 51.69 7.02
N SER A 99 6.01 51.91 6.90
CA SER A 99 5.37 53.20 7.32
C SER A 99 5.26 53.37 8.84
N GLN A 100 5.65 52.39 9.64
CA GLN A 100 5.79 52.48 11.09
C GLN A 100 7.27 52.60 11.44
N THR A 101 7.65 53.64 12.19
CA THR A 101 9.01 53.88 12.73
C THR A 101 9.50 52.61 13.44
N THR A 102 10.50 51.95 12.89
CA THR A 102 11.01 50.65 13.42
C THR A 102 11.88 50.97 14.66
N THR A 103 11.30 50.85 15.85
CA THR A 103 12.07 50.79 17.10
C THR A 103 12.44 49.34 17.35
N TYR A 104 13.73 49.03 17.42
CA TYR A 104 14.22 47.71 17.79
C TYR A 104 14.09 47.52 19.30
N ASP A 105 13.66 46.32 19.71
CA ASP A 105 13.55 45.94 21.13
C ASP A 105 14.88 45.42 21.70
N LEU A 106 15.92 45.31 20.87
CA LEU A 106 17.29 44.93 21.24
C LEU A 106 18.25 46.06 20.90
N ASP A 107 19.32 46.20 21.68
CA ASP A 107 20.45 47.05 21.34
C ASP A 107 21.78 46.37 21.76
N ASP A 108 22.87 46.91 21.20
CA ASP A 108 24.26 46.47 21.44
C ASP A 108 24.46 44.96 21.21
N LEU A 109 23.77 44.42 20.21
CA LEU A 109 23.74 42.98 19.97
C LEU A 109 25.03 42.52 19.27
N GLU A 110 25.70 41.54 19.85
CA GLU A 110 26.90 40.86 19.35
C GLU A 110 26.61 39.37 19.18
N TYR A 111 27.22 38.75 18.18
CA TYR A 111 27.21 37.31 18.04
C TYR A 111 28.62 36.72 18.12
N ARG A 112 28.69 35.45 18.59
CA ARG A 112 29.88 34.60 18.58
C ARG A 112 29.55 33.33 17.82
N PHE A 113 30.38 32.97 16.83
CA PHE A 113 30.21 31.78 16.01
C PHE A 113 31.25 30.72 16.39
N TYR A 114 30.82 29.45 16.52
CA TYR A 114 31.64 28.32 16.88
C TYR A 114 31.49 27.22 15.81
N ARG A 115 32.62 26.74 15.27
CA ARG A 115 32.66 25.73 14.22
C ARG A 115 32.87 24.34 14.81
N GLU A 116 31.98 23.90 15.66
CA GLU A 116 32.02 22.62 16.34
C GLU A 116 30.70 21.87 16.21
N THR A 117 30.72 20.53 16.43
CA THR A 117 29.52 19.69 16.40
C THR A 117 28.99 19.51 17.82
N PHE A 118 27.69 19.73 18.00
CA PHE A 118 27.03 19.62 19.28
C PHE A 118 25.76 18.76 19.18
N ASP A 119 25.54 17.91 20.20
CA ASP A 119 24.28 17.15 20.38
C ASP A 119 23.41 17.77 21.50
N LYS A 120 24.00 18.67 22.26
CA LYS A 120 23.39 19.44 23.34
C LYS A 120 24.06 20.79 23.46
N LEU A 121 23.38 21.75 24.08
CA LEU A 121 23.94 23.06 24.36
C LEU A 121 25.22 22.94 25.21
N PRO A 122 26.39 23.27 24.68
CA PRO A 122 27.63 23.24 25.46
C PRO A 122 27.71 24.43 26.41
N ASP A 123 28.74 24.44 27.25
CA ASP A 123 29.21 25.67 27.89
C ASP A 123 30.01 26.48 26.88
N PHE A 124 29.34 27.36 26.15
CA PHE A 124 29.97 28.21 25.13
C PHE A 124 31.03 29.14 25.68
N ASP A 125 31.01 29.47 26.97
CA ASP A 125 32.01 30.36 27.56
C ASP A 125 33.34 29.65 27.84
N ALA A 126 33.34 28.31 27.88
CA ALA A 126 34.53 27.47 27.92
C ALA A 126 35.16 27.27 26.52
N LEU A 127 34.48 27.64 25.44
CA LEU A 127 34.91 27.43 24.05
C LEU A 127 35.48 28.71 23.46
N LYS A 128 36.37 28.56 22.46
CA LYS A 128 36.94 29.71 21.71
C LYS A 128 36.11 29.95 20.45
N PRO A 129 35.45 31.15 20.31
CA PRO A 129 34.72 31.46 19.10
C PRO A 129 35.65 31.65 17.90
N GLU A 130 35.20 31.23 16.72
CA GLU A 130 35.90 31.53 15.45
C GLU A 130 35.68 32.97 15.00
N THR A 131 34.49 33.49 15.23
CA THR A 131 34.11 34.86 14.84
C THR A 131 33.35 35.55 15.96
N VAL A 132 33.62 36.81 16.16
CA VAL A 132 32.87 37.72 17.05
C VAL A 132 32.60 39.01 16.30
N ALA A 133 31.33 39.42 16.17
CA ALA A 133 30.97 40.68 15.51
C ALA A 133 29.62 41.22 16.02
N LYS A 134 29.42 42.53 15.82
CA LYS A 134 28.15 43.22 16.13
C LYS A 134 27.13 43.03 15.02
N LEU A 135 25.85 43.04 15.38
CA LEU A 135 24.72 42.99 14.47
C LEU A 135 24.07 44.37 14.32
N ASP A 136 23.91 44.76 13.06
CA ASP A 136 23.19 45.99 12.68
C ASP A 136 22.30 45.66 11.45
N PRO A 137 20.99 45.68 11.55
CA PRO A 137 20.19 46.04 12.74
C PRO A 137 20.34 45.02 13.90
N PRO A 138 20.05 45.43 15.15
CA PRO A 138 20.22 44.58 16.33
C PRO A 138 19.09 43.54 16.43
N LEU A 139 19.12 42.54 15.54
CA LEU A 139 18.22 41.40 15.49
C LEU A 139 19.05 40.11 15.51
N ILE A 140 18.58 39.12 16.25
CA ILE A 140 19.20 37.78 16.33
C ILE A 140 19.09 37.13 14.94
N ASP A 141 20.21 36.89 14.28
CA ASP A 141 20.23 36.32 12.92
C ASP A 141 21.15 35.11 12.82
N ILE A 142 20.58 33.91 12.60
CA ILE A 142 21.36 32.69 12.34
C ILE A 142 21.97 32.63 10.93
N GLY A 143 21.59 33.57 10.04
CA GLY A 143 22.19 33.74 8.73
C GLY A 143 23.66 34.18 8.77
N VAL A 144 24.15 34.67 9.90
CA VAL A 144 25.57 34.98 10.11
C VAL A 144 26.49 33.75 10.16
N ALA A 145 25.93 32.56 10.28
CA ALA A 145 26.70 31.32 10.27
C ALA A 145 27.36 31.08 8.91
N THR A 146 28.66 30.77 8.91
CA THR A 146 29.49 30.60 7.72
C THR A 146 29.36 29.17 7.11
N ARG A 147 28.54 28.31 7.70
CA ARG A 147 28.26 26.93 7.22
C ARG A 147 26.80 26.54 7.46
N PRO A 148 26.24 25.60 6.69
CA PRO A 148 24.83 25.22 6.83
C PRO A 148 24.54 24.37 8.08
N ASP A 149 25.46 23.50 8.47
CA ASP A 149 25.29 22.48 9.51
C ASP A 149 26.50 22.45 10.47
N PHE A 150 26.32 21.87 11.67
CA PHE A 150 27.35 21.63 12.68
C PHE A 150 28.04 22.91 13.19
N PHE A 151 27.27 23.81 13.79
CA PHE A 151 27.78 25.02 14.37
C PHE A 151 27.03 25.44 15.64
N GLY A 152 27.66 26.33 16.41
CA GLY A 152 27.02 27.03 17.54
C GLY A 152 27.04 28.56 17.34
N LEU A 153 26.03 29.22 17.87
CA LEU A 153 25.93 30.68 17.94
C LEU A 153 25.53 31.11 19.34
N VAL A 154 26.16 32.16 19.80
CA VAL A 154 25.78 32.89 21.02
C VAL A 154 25.51 34.33 20.67
N PHE A 155 24.34 34.84 20.98
CA PHE A 155 23.96 36.23 20.83
C PHE A 155 23.90 36.87 22.22
N THR A 156 24.55 38.02 22.38
CA THR A 156 24.55 38.79 23.62
C THR A 156 24.28 40.27 23.35
N GLY A 157 23.46 40.90 24.17
CA GLY A 157 23.07 42.29 24.02
C GLY A 157 22.15 42.74 25.14
N ASN A 158 21.32 43.75 24.91
CA ASN A 158 20.32 44.19 25.87
C ASN A 158 18.92 44.20 25.27
N LEU A 159 17.96 43.72 26.06
CA LEU A 159 16.53 43.80 25.78
C LEU A 159 15.98 45.11 26.36
N ILE A 160 15.31 45.91 25.55
CA ILE A 160 14.66 47.16 25.94
C ILE A 160 13.22 46.87 26.33
N VAL A 161 12.92 46.92 27.62
CA VAL A 161 11.58 46.69 28.19
C VAL A 161 10.84 48.02 28.28
N PRO A 162 9.73 48.24 27.53
CA PRO A 162 9.10 49.54 27.40
C PRO A 162 8.22 49.98 28.57
N ALA A 163 7.76 49.04 29.44
CA ALA A 163 6.90 49.33 30.58
C ALA A 163 6.97 48.23 31.63
N ASP A 164 6.54 48.50 32.85
CA ASP A 164 6.39 47.50 33.89
C ASP A 164 5.26 46.50 33.53
N GLY A 165 5.49 45.22 33.76
CA GLY A 165 4.44 44.20 33.61
C GLY A 165 4.92 42.79 33.24
N ASP A 166 3.98 41.96 32.83
CA ASP A 166 4.20 40.57 32.47
C ASP A 166 4.53 40.43 31.00
N TYR A 167 5.65 39.80 30.69
CA TYR A 167 6.11 39.51 29.35
C TYR A 167 6.17 38.03 29.06
N THR A 168 5.64 37.61 27.91
CA THR A 168 5.69 36.22 27.48
C THR A 168 6.68 36.08 26.33
N PHE A 169 7.69 35.23 26.52
CA PHE A 169 8.66 34.86 25.51
C PHE A 169 8.27 33.53 24.88
N VAL A 170 8.49 33.38 23.58
CA VAL A 170 8.20 32.19 22.78
C VAL A 170 9.44 31.88 21.94
N LEU A 171 10.09 30.75 22.23
CA LEU A 171 11.30 30.28 21.57
C LEU A 171 10.99 28.97 20.82
N ASP A 172 11.32 28.93 19.53
CA ASP A 172 11.21 27.76 18.67
C ASP A 172 12.51 27.64 17.87
N SER A 173 13.10 26.47 17.84
CA SER A 173 14.39 26.24 17.19
C SER A 173 14.52 24.86 16.57
N ASP A 174 15.45 24.75 15.65
CA ASP A 174 16.00 23.55 15.05
C ASP A 174 17.53 23.77 14.99
N ASP A 175 18.36 23.21 15.84
CA ASP A 175 18.15 22.34 17.01
C ASP A 175 18.06 23.11 18.34
N GLY A 176 18.96 22.81 19.29
CA GLY A 176 18.91 23.27 20.67
C GLY A 176 19.12 24.77 20.85
N SER A 177 18.33 25.39 21.74
CA SER A 177 18.43 26.81 22.07
C SER A 177 18.12 27.10 23.53
N ARG A 178 18.67 28.25 24.04
CA ARG A 178 18.44 28.71 25.40
C ARG A 178 18.35 30.23 25.42
N LEU A 179 17.33 30.76 26.06
CA LEU A 179 17.15 32.19 26.33
C LEU A 179 17.48 32.48 27.79
N THR A 180 18.40 33.42 28.01
CA THR A 180 18.77 33.92 29.32
C THR A 180 18.53 35.43 29.36
N ILE A 181 17.87 35.94 30.41
CA ILE A 181 17.63 37.37 30.64
C ILE A 181 18.06 37.67 32.08
N ASP A 182 18.86 38.73 32.23
CA ASP A 182 19.43 39.18 33.52
C ASP A 182 20.11 38.02 34.27
N GLY A 183 20.90 37.21 33.55
CA GLY A 183 21.63 36.06 34.08
C GLY A 183 20.77 34.86 34.47
N LYS A 184 19.44 34.90 34.32
CA LYS A 184 18.53 33.81 34.62
C LYS A 184 18.05 33.12 33.35
N VAL A 185 18.13 31.79 33.29
CA VAL A 185 17.57 31.00 32.21
C VAL A 185 16.04 31.11 32.21
N VAL A 186 15.49 31.71 31.13
CA VAL A 186 14.04 31.89 30.95
C VAL A 186 13.42 30.72 30.21
N ILE A 187 14.04 30.30 29.11
CA ILE A 187 13.63 29.15 28.33
C ILE A 187 14.86 28.33 27.97
N GLN A 188 14.78 27.02 28.12
CA GLN A 188 15.75 26.07 27.59
C GLN A 188 15.02 25.05 26.74
N TYR A 189 15.45 24.88 25.50
CA TYR A 189 14.95 23.91 24.55
C TYR A 189 16.17 23.22 23.92
N ASP A 190 16.68 22.21 24.64
CA ASP A 190 17.96 21.55 24.35
C ASP A 190 17.78 20.23 23.61
N GLY A 191 18.84 19.78 22.91
CA GLY A 191 18.87 18.53 22.17
C GLY A 191 18.60 18.70 20.67
N ILE A 192 18.62 17.58 19.95
CA ILE A 192 18.36 17.52 18.50
C ILE A 192 16.84 17.43 18.28
N HIS A 193 16.28 18.43 17.60
CA HIS A 193 14.84 18.51 17.29
C HIS A 193 14.56 19.54 16.20
N GLY A 194 13.44 19.39 15.48
CA GLY A 194 12.98 20.36 14.49
C GLY A 194 12.11 21.47 15.09
N VAL A 195 11.87 22.52 14.29
CA VAL A 195 10.90 23.59 14.60
C VAL A 195 9.46 23.08 14.66
N GLY A 196 8.57 23.87 15.32
CA GLY A 196 7.12 23.61 15.35
C GLY A 196 6.56 23.21 16.72
N GLN A 197 7.40 23.14 17.75
CA GLN A 197 6.99 22.91 19.14
C GLN A 197 7.51 24.00 20.08
N PRO A 198 7.05 25.26 19.92
CA PRO A 198 7.61 26.40 20.64
C PRO A 198 7.47 26.27 22.16
N LYS A 199 8.53 26.57 22.88
CA LYS A 199 8.54 26.72 24.33
C LYS A 199 8.14 28.13 24.72
N ARG A 200 7.35 28.27 25.77
CA ARG A 200 6.81 29.55 26.22
C ARG A 200 7.08 29.74 27.72
N GLN A 201 7.47 30.96 28.07
CA GLN A 201 7.66 31.35 29.47
C GLN A 201 7.19 32.77 29.70
N LYS A 202 6.49 32.99 30.79
CA LYS A 202 6.04 34.31 31.25
C LYS A 202 6.91 34.78 32.41
N ILE A 203 7.41 36.03 32.35
CA ILE A 203 8.18 36.64 33.41
C ILE A 203 7.73 38.09 33.60
N ALA A 204 7.80 38.58 34.86
CA ALA A 204 7.54 39.96 35.19
C ALA A 204 8.83 40.77 35.04
N LEU A 205 8.79 41.85 34.28
CA LEU A 205 9.91 42.77 34.12
C LEU A 205 9.44 44.20 34.38
N LYS A 206 10.37 45.05 34.90
CA LYS A 206 10.16 46.49 35.00
C LYS A 206 10.65 47.18 33.74
N GLN A 207 10.21 48.40 33.52
CA GLN A 207 10.75 49.25 32.44
C GLN A 207 12.27 49.40 32.62
N GLY A 208 13.04 49.16 31.53
CA GLY A 208 14.50 49.27 31.62
C GLY A 208 15.22 48.43 30.56
N ARG A 209 16.55 48.33 30.72
CA ARG A 209 17.45 47.53 29.86
C ARG A 209 17.89 46.31 30.65
N TYR A 210 17.78 45.11 30.04
CA TYR A 210 18.15 43.85 30.64
C TYR A 210 19.14 43.11 29.75
N PRO A 211 20.28 42.63 30.28
CA PRO A 211 21.18 41.78 29.53
C PRO A 211 20.40 40.55 29.02
N ILE A 212 20.47 40.33 27.70
CA ILE A 212 19.88 39.15 27.04
C ILE A 212 20.99 38.34 26.41
N ARG A 213 20.86 37.00 26.54
CA ARG A 213 21.71 36.02 25.85
C ARG A 213 20.85 34.97 25.22
N VAL A 214 21.16 34.60 23.95
CA VAL A 214 20.57 33.45 23.28
C VAL A 214 21.69 32.55 22.80
N ASP A 215 21.69 31.30 23.33
CA ASP A 215 22.57 30.24 22.88
C ASP A 215 21.81 29.38 21.88
N TYR A 216 22.47 28.94 20.82
CA TYR A 216 21.90 28.11 19.75
C TYR A 216 22.96 27.18 19.19
N PHE A 217 22.59 25.96 18.87
CA PHE A 217 23.41 25.08 18.01
C PHE A 217 22.57 24.45 16.90
N GLN A 218 23.25 24.16 15.81
CA GLN A 218 22.72 23.50 14.62
C GLN A 218 23.45 22.18 14.40
N GLY A 219 22.71 21.07 14.27
CA GLY A 219 23.18 19.74 13.84
C GLY A 219 23.12 19.59 12.33
N GLN A 220 22.24 18.72 11.83
CA GLN A 220 22.06 18.42 10.40
C GLN A 220 20.63 18.69 9.93
N PHE A 221 20.47 18.91 8.62
CA PHE A 221 19.21 19.08 7.88
C PHE A 221 18.57 20.47 8.03
N GLY A 222 17.38 20.57 8.61
CA GLY A 222 16.69 21.84 8.81
C GLY A 222 17.45 22.77 9.74
N LYS A 223 17.27 24.10 9.59
CA LYS A 223 17.78 25.07 10.56
C LYS A 223 16.75 26.15 10.82
N GLY A 224 16.64 26.59 12.06
CA GLY A 224 15.69 27.62 12.43
C GLY A 224 15.85 28.12 13.86
N LEU A 225 15.69 29.45 14.06
CA LEU A 225 15.64 30.06 15.36
C LEU A 225 14.63 31.20 15.34
N ARG A 226 13.60 31.10 16.16
CA ARG A 226 12.51 32.07 16.26
C ARG A 226 12.34 32.48 17.70
N LEU A 227 12.59 33.72 18.00
CA LEU A 227 12.33 34.30 19.31
C LEU A 227 11.35 35.45 19.17
N ASN A 228 10.18 35.29 19.78
CA ASN A 228 9.17 36.34 19.86
C ASN A 228 8.87 36.67 21.31
N TRP A 229 8.36 37.87 21.54
CA TRP A 229 7.85 38.26 22.83
C TRP A 229 6.58 39.09 22.72
N SER A 230 5.81 39.16 23.81
CA SER A 230 4.62 39.99 23.96
C SER A 230 4.60 40.59 25.35
N GLY A 231 3.94 41.72 25.51
CA GLY A 231 3.89 42.44 26.77
C GLY A 231 2.60 43.21 26.96
N PRO A 232 2.48 44.02 28.04
CA PRO A 232 1.23 44.70 28.42
C PRO A 232 0.68 45.61 27.28
N ASN A 233 1.54 46.23 26.51
CA ASN A 233 1.17 47.26 25.53
C ASN A 233 1.35 46.81 24.06
N PHE A 234 1.68 45.52 23.82
CA PHE A 234 1.81 44.96 22.47
C PHE A 234 1.53 43.48 22.45
N LYS A 235 0.94 42.99 21.35
CA LYS A 235 0.50 41.56 21.24
C LYS A 235 1.65 40.62 20.91
N ARG A 236 2.54 40.94 19.99
CA ARG A 236 3.70 40.13 19.59
C ARG A 236 4.72 40.99 18.85
N ARG A 237 5.99 40.85 19.23
CA ARG A 237 7.15 41.42 18.53
C ARG A 237 8.21 40.35 18.35
N ARG A 238 9.01 40.48 17.30
CA ARG A 238 10.07 39.53 16.99
C ARG A 238 11.41 40.13 17.44
N LEU A 239 12.26 39.23 17.97
CA LEU A 239 13.64 39.55 18.34
C LEU A 239 14.67 38.93 17.39
N THR A 240 14.21 38.05 16.44
CA THR A 240 15.06 37.43 15.42
C THR A 240 14.89 38.11 14.06
N ALA A 241 15.94 38.13 13.25
CA ALA A 241 15.91 38.61 11.86
C ALA A 241 15.05 37.67 10.96
N GLU A 242 14.58 38.18 9.85
CA GLU A 242 13.83 37.44 8.85
C GLU A 242 14.77 36.65 7.94
N SER A 243 14.98 35.37 8.24
CA SER A 243 15.52 34.45 7.26
C SER A 243 14.41 33.48 6.85
N ALA A 244 14.02 33.47 5.56
CA ALA A 244 13.12 32.49 4.90
C ALA A 244 11.63 32.47 5.29
N GLU A 245 11.06 33.45 5.97
CA GLU A 245 9.63 33.47 6.35
C GLU A 245 8.74 34.44 5.56
N GLN A 246 9.24 35.11 4.51
CA GLN A 246 8.41 36.02 3.70
C GLN A 246 7.14 35.31 3.15
N THR A 247 7.24 34.02 2.81
CA THR A 247 6.12 33.24 2.26
C THR A 247 5.09 32.85 3.34
N ALA A 248 5.50 32.60 4.58
CA ALA A 248 4.61 32.27 5.68
C ALA A 248 3.82 33.50 6.16
N ASP A 249 4.46 34.66 6.25
CA ASP A 249 3.80 35.90 6.63
C ASP A 249 2.85 36.40 5.53
N LEU A 250 3.19 36.23 4.26
CA LEU A 250 2.32 36.52 3.12
C LEU A 250 1.09 35.64 3.14
N ASN A 251 1.25 34.34 3.34
CA ASN A 251 0.13 33.39 3.48
C ASN A 251 -0.80 33.76 4.65
N GLN A 252 -0.23 34.12 5.79
CA GLN A 252 -0.98 34.52 6.97
C GLN A 252 -1.71 35.85 6.73
N ALA A 253 -1.08 36.83 6.07
CA ALA A 253 -1.72 38.08 5.70
C ALA A 253 -2.90 37.88 4.76
N ILE A 254 -2.74 37.04 3.73
CA ILE A 254 -3.80 36.72 2.78
C ILE A 254 -4.94 35.93 3.45
N GLN A 255 -4.65 34.92 4.29
CA GLN A 255 -5.64 34.12 4.99
C GLN A 255 -6.43 34.93 6.04
N SER A 256 -5.75 35.83 6.73
CA SER A 256 -6.38 36.72 7.73
C SER A 256 -7.08 37.95 7.12
N LYS A 257 -7.11 38.04 5.78
CA LYS A 257 -7.64 39.20 5.03
C LYS A 257 -6.97 40.54 5.41
N ASN A 258 -5.78 40.51 5.95
CA ASN A 258 -5.00 41.69 6.24
C ASN A 258 -4.12 42.04 5.02
N THR A 259 -4.76 42.50 3.97
CA THR A 259 -4.15 42.73 2.63
C THR A 259 -4.01 44.23 2.30
N GLU A 260 -4.05 45.06 3.32
CA GLU A 260 -3.90 46.52 3.13
C GLU A 260 -2.52 46.86 2.55
N GLY A 261 -2.50 47.58 1.42
CA GLY A 261 -1.28 47.90 0.68
C GLY A 261 -0.76 46.82 -0.31
N LEU A 262 -1.45 45.68 -0.43
CA LEU A 262 -1.15 44.66 -1.43
C LEU A 262 -2.06 44.82 -2.68
N ASP A 263 -1.50 44.56 -3.86
CA ASP A 263 -2.25 44.58 -5.11
C ASP A 263 -3.25 43.38 -5.17
N PRO A 264 -4.57 43.65 -5.25
CA PRO A 264 -5.59 42.60 -5.33
C PRO A 264 -5.44 41.67 -6.55
N ALA A 265 -4.91 42.18 -7.67
CA ALA A 265 -4.67 41.38 -8.87
C ALA A 265 -3.53 40.37 -8.64
N LEU A 266 -2.48 40.76 -7.97
CA LEU A 266 -1.36 39.87 -7.59
C LEU A 266 -1.79 38.83 -6.55
N ILE A 267 -2.64 39.20 -5.59
CA ILE A 267 -3.22 38.22 -4.63
C ILE A 267 -4.03 37.16 -5.35
N THR A 268 -4.88 37.55 -6.29
CA THR A 268 -5.67 36.63 -7.10
C THR A 268 -4.78 35.70 -7.92
N GLN A 269 -3.75 36.26 -8.54
CA GLN A 269 -2.75 35.49 -9.32
C GLN A 269 -1.97 34.50 -8.42
N TYR A 270 -1.59 34.92 -7.24
CA TYR A 270 -0.90 34.07 -6.25
C TYR A 270 -1.76 32.86 -5.86
N GLN A 271 -3.03 33.12 -5.51
CA GLN A 271 -3.97 32.06 -5.12
C GLN A 271 -4.19 31.08 -6.26
N GLU A 272 -4.34 31.56 -7.48
CA GLU A 272 -4.54 30.73 -8.67
C GLU A 272 -3.28 29.89 -8.99
N LEU A 273 -2.08 30.45 -8.94
CA LEU A 273 -0.84 29.73 -9.16
C LEU A 273 -0.62 28.66 -8.08
N ARG A 274 -0.95 28.93 -6.82
CA ARG A 274 -0.92 27.91 -5.76
C ARG A 274 -1.89 26.77 -6.02
N ARG A 275 -3.12 27.09 -6.44
CA ARG A 275 -4.11 26.07 -6.82
C ARG A 275 -3.57 25.21 -7.97
N GLN A 276 -3.05 25.82 -9.02
CA GLN A 276 -2.46 25.12 -10.16
C GLN A 276 -1.27 24.24 -9.75
N LEU A 277 -0.40 24.73 -8.87
CA LEU A 277 0.72 23.95 -8.36
C LEU A 277 0.26 22.71 -7.58
N GLU A 278 -0.74 22.86 -6.71
CA GLU A 278 -1.31 21.75 -5.97
C GLU A 278 -2.05 20.75 -6.88
N GLU A 279 -2.74 21.21 -7.90
CA GLU A 279 -3.34 20.35 -8.93
C GLU A 279 -2.27 19.63 -9.74
N ASN A 280 -1.19 20.31 -10.14
CA ASN A 280 -0.09 19.68 -10.85
C ASN A 280 0.62 18.62 -10.01
N LYS A 281 0.83 18.84 -8.71
CA LYS A 281 1.38 17.84 -7.78
C LYS A 281 0.52 16.59 -7.63
N ARG A 282 -0.79 16.73 -7.81
CA ARG A 282 -1.75 15.60 -7.78
C ARG A 282 -1.78 14.82 -9.09
N ARG A 283 -1.33 15.44 -10.19
CA ARG A 283 -1.23 14.77 -11.48
C ARG A 283 -0.12 13.73 -11.42
N LYS A 284 -0.48 12.48 -11.61
CA LYS A 284 0.49 11.39 -11.78
C LYS A 284 0.23 10.74 -13.12
N PRO A 285 1.26 10.48 -13.92
CA PRO A 285 1.08 9.59 -15.05
C PRO A 285 0.64 8.23 -14.51
N TRP A 286 -0.08 7.48 -15.34
CA TRP A 286 -0.38 6.10 -15.00
C TRP A 286 0.92 5.34 -14.76
N GLU A 287 1.04 4.74 -13.60
CA GLU A 287 2.22 3.97 -13.20
C GLU A 287 1.81 2.72 -12.45
N GLU A 288 2.33 1.59 -12.85
CA GLU A 288 2.23 0.36 -12.08
C GLU A 288 3.63 -0.12 -11.69
N TYR A 289 3.89 -0.16 -10.40
CA TYR A 289 5.14 -0.65 -9.86
C TYR A 289 4.99 -2.07 -9.34
N GLY A 290 5.92 -2.96 -9.74
CA GLY A 290 6.02 -4.29 -9.18
C GLY A 290 6.55 -4.27 -7.76
N MET A 291 5.97 -5.13 -6.90
CA MET A 291 6.62 -5.48 -5.66
C MET A 291 7.82 -6.39 -5.99
N CYS A 292 9.02 -5.85 -5.91
CA CYS A 292 10.24 -6.55 -6.27
C CYS A 292 11.23 -6.54 -5.13
N VAL A 293 12.15 -7.50 -5.14
CA VAL A 293 13.34 -7.49 -4.30
C VAL A 293 14.53 -7.14 -5.17
N SER A 294 15.39 -6.25 -4.68
CA SER A 294 16.68 -5.92 -5.30
C SER A 294 17.81 -6.73 -4.67
N GLU A 295 18.98 -6.66 -5.27
CA GLU A 295 20.20 -7.27 -4.75
C GLU A 295 21.14 -6.19 -4.17
N ASN A 296 21.99 -6.60 -3.22
CA ASN A 296 23.00 -5.75 -2.61
C ASN A 296 24.30 -5.77 -3.45
N GLY A 297 24.23 -5.36 -4.70
CA GLY A 297 25.37 -5.32 -5.61
C GLY A 297 25.67 -6.64 -6.33
N THR A 298 26.81 -6.67 -6.99
CA THR A 298 27.25 -7.79 -7.86
C THR A 298 27.88 -8.95 -7.11
N ASN A 299 28.18 -8.81 -5.81
CA ASN A 299 28.82 -9.82 -4.98
C ASN A 299 27.85 -10.36 -3.93
N ALA A 300 27.64 -11.67 -3.93
CA ALA A 300 26.82 -12.33 -2.93
C ALA A 300 27.66 -12.85 -1.77
N PRO A 301 27.15 -12.79 -0.53
CA PRO A 301 27.78 -13.45 0.61
C PRO A 301 27.88 -14.97 0.42
N ASP A 302 28.89 -15.58 1.04
CA ASP A 302 29.05 -17.02 1.06
C ASP A 302 27.82 -17.73 1.66
N THR A 303 27.46 -18.83 1.07
CA THR A 303 26.41 -19.71 1.56
C THR A 303 27.03 -20.98 2.13
N HIS A 304 26.61 -21.35 3.32
CA HIS A 304 27.08 -22.55 4.01
C HIS A 304 25.89 -23.47 4.31
N ILE A 305 26.17 -24.76 4.31
CA ILE A 305 25.28 -25.75 4.92
C ILE A 305 25.22 -25.42 6.42
N LEU A 306 24.01 -25.39 6.97
CA LEU A 306 23.79 -25.15 8.39
C LEU A 306 23.44 -26.45 9.09
N THR A 307 24.27 -26.89 10.02
CA THR A 307 24.03 -28.11 10.80
C THR A 307 22.69 -27.98 11.55
N ARG A 308 21.75 -28.88 11.27
CA ARG A 308 20.36 -28.86 11.79
C ARG A 308 19.64 -27.52 11.57
N GLY A 309 19.99 -26.81 10.50
CA GLY A 309 19.39 -25.51 10.16
C GLY A 309 19.79 -24.33 11.07
N SER A 310 20.76 -24.52 11.98
CA SER A 310 21.20 -23.47 12.92
C SER A 310 22.12 -22.45 12.24
N PRO A 311 21.80 -21.16 12.24
CA PRO A 311 22.65 -20.11 11.65
C PRO A 311 24.05 -20.00 12.28
N GLN A 312 24.20 -20.44 13.53
CA GLN A 312 25.45 -20.41 14.27
C GLN A 312 26.36 -21.60 13.93
N ALA A 313 25.81 -22.71 13.41
CA ALA A 313 26.56 -23.94 13.12
C ALA A 313 26.77 -24.09 11.60
N LYS A 314 27.74 -23.33 11.07
CA LYS A 314 28.13 -23.38 9.66
C LYS A 314 29.00 -24.59 9.40
N ALA A 315 28.64 -25.40 8.39
CA ALA A 315 29.47 -26.47 7.82
C ALA A 315 30.03 -26.01 6.46
N ASP A 316 30.16 -26.92 5.49
CA ASP A 316 30.79 -26.67 4.21
C ASP A 316 30.15 -25.52 3.43
N LYS A 317 31.00 -24.75 2.75
CA LYS A 317 30.57 -23.72 1.81
C LYS A 317 30.00 -24.40 0.56
N VAL A 318 28.87 -23.83 0.05
CA VAL A 318 28.25 -24.28 -1.20
C VAL A 318 28.12 -23.13 -2.19
N GLU A 319 28.28 -23.48 -3.46
CA GLU A 319 28.03 -22.57 -4.57
C GLU A 319 26.60 -22.79 -5.13
N PRO A 320 26.01 -21.82 -5.84
CA PRO A 320 24.73 -22.00 -6.47
C PRO A 320 24.69 -23.21 -7.40
N ALA A 321 23.76 -24.12 -7.17
CA ALA A 321 23.53 -25.28 -8.03
C ALA A 321 22.05 -25.66 -8.02
N PHE A 322 21.61 -26.30 -9.10
CA PHE A 322 20.26 -26.82 -9.24
C PHE A 322 20.08 -28.14 -8.48
N LEU A 323 18.83 -28.52 -8.24
CA LEU A 323 18.50 -29.75 -7.54
C LEU A 323 19.03 -30.96 -8.30
N SER A 324 19.81 -31.82 -7.65
CA SER A 324 20.42 -33.01 -8.25
C SER A 324 19.39 -33.99 -8.79
N VAL A 325 18.26 -34.16 -8.09
CA VAL A 325 17.13 -35.02 -8.50
C VAL A 325 16.49 -34.58 -9.83
N LEU A 326 16.65 -33.33 -10.23
CA LEU A 326 16.14 -32.78 -11.50
C LEU A 326 17.25 -32.59 -12.55
N GLY A 327 18.31 -33.35 -12.46
CA GLY A 327 19.43 -33.30 -13.40
C GLY A 327 20.61 -32.47 -12.89
N GLY A 328 20.43 -31.71 -11.79
CA GLY A 328 21.53 -31.00 -11.13
C GLY A 328 22.26 -29.98 -12.02
N GLY A 329 23.48 -29.67 -11.60
CA GLY A 329 24.39 -28.84 -12.38
C GLY A 329 24.65 -27.47 -11.77
N LYS A 330 25.83 -26.93 -12.07
CA LYS A 330 26.22 -25.59 -11.67
C LYS A 330 26.03 -24.65 -12.85
N PRO A 331 25.21 -23.59 -12.73
CA PRO A 331 25.03 -22.64 -13.82
C PRO A 331 26.28 -21.79 -14.03
N THR A 332 26.48 -21.31 -15.25
CA THR A 332 27.40 -20.22 -15.52
C THR A 332 26.72 -18.91 -15.19
N ILE A 333 27.11 -18.27 -14.11
CA ILE A 333 26.51 -17.04 -13.62
C ILE A 333 27.38 -15.85 -14.01
N THR A 334 26.81 -14.89 -14.73
CA THR A 334 27.49 -13.67 -15.12
C THR A 334 26.88 -12.48 -14.37
N PRO A 335 27.62 -11.83 -13.46
CA PRO A 335 27.17 -10.62 -12.82
C PRO A 335 26.93 -9.49 -13.83
N ASN A 336 25.90 -8.69 -13.61
CA ASN A 336 25.62 -7.52 -14.42
C ASN A 336 25.87 -6.25 -13.58
N ALA A 337 26.99 -5.59 -13.83
CA ALA A 337 27.40 -4.39 -13.10
C ALA A 337 26.46 -3.20 -13.35
N THR A 338 25.95 -3.05 -14.57
CA THR A 338 25.03 -1.95 -14.93
C THR A 338 23.71 -2.09 -14.20
N ALA A 339 23.20 -3.31 -14.08
CA ALA A 339 21.97 -3.60 -13.32
C ALA A 339 22.23 -3.88 -11.83
N ASN A 340 23.46 -3.73 -11.35
CA ASN A 340 23.87 -3.95 -9.96
C ASN A 340 23.38 -5.29 -9.36
N THR A 341 23.50 -6.37 -10.12
CA THR A 341 22.99 -7.71 -9.77
C THR A 341 24.04 -8.79 -9.96
N THR A 342 23.97 -9.83 -9.12
CA THR A 342 24.81 -11.04 -9.27
C THR A 342 24.45 -11.89 -10.48
N GLY A 343 23.26 -11.74 -11.06
CA GLY A 343 22.73 -12.61 -12.11
C GLY A 343 22.19 -13.97 -11.64
N ARG A 344 22.38 -14.33 -10.36
CA ARG A 344 22.02 -15.65 -9.81
C ARG A 344 20.55 -16.00 -10.00
N ARG A 345 19.63 -15.09 -9.64
CA ARG A 345 18.19 -15.33 -9.76
C ARG A 345 17.74 -15.50 -11.21
N LEU A 346 18.39 -14.80 -12.15
CA LEU A 346 18.09 -14.95 -13.57
C LEU A 346 18.40 -16.36 -14.05
N GLU A 347 19.56 -16.91 -13.67
CA GLU A 347 19.94 -18.29 -14.05
C GLU A 347 19.01 -19.32 -13.40
N PHE A 348 18.59 -19.11 -12.15
CA PHE A 348 17.58 -19.95 -11.52
C PHE A 348 16.23 -19.88 -12.27
N ALA A 349 15.78 -18.68 -12.67
CA ALA A 349 14.55 -18.50 -13.40
C ALA A 349 14.60 -19.19 -14.77
N LYS A 350 15.72 -19.08 -15.50
CA LYS A 350 15.92 -19.78 -16.78
C LYS A 350 15.81 -21.29 -16.62
N TRP A 351 16.43 -21.86 -15.57
CA TRP A 351 16.32 -23.29 -15.31
C TRP A 351 14.90 -23.73 -14.96
N VAL A 352 14.21 -22.99 -14.11
CA VAL A 352 12.81 -23.29 -13.72
C VAL A 352 11.89 -23.27 -14.95
N THR A 353 12.12 -22.36 -15.90
CA THR A 353 11.28 -22.19 -17.10
C THR A 353 11.84 -22.91 -18.34
N ALA A 354 12.88 -23.69 -18.18
CA ALA A 354 13.45 -24.45 -19.28
C ALA A 354 12.47 -25.51 -19.81
N ASN A 355 12.44 -25.72 -21.13
CA ASN A 355 11.50 -26.64 -21.78
C ASN A 355 11.69 -28.10 -21.34
N ASP A 356 12.87 -28.45 -20.84
CA ASP A 356 13.22 -29.77 -20.32
C ASP A 356 13.01 -29.90 -18.80
N ASN A 357 12.58 -28.82 -18.13
CA ASN A 357 12.22 -28.93 -16.72
C ASN A 357 10.97 -29.79 -16.55
N ARG A 358 11.13 -30.95 -15.88
CA ARG A 358 10.11 -31.99 -15.81
C ARG A 358 8.93 -31.64 -14.89
N LEU A 359 9.07 -30.67 -14.01
CA LEU A 359 8.06 -30.39 -12.96
C LEU A 359 7.26 -29.12 -13.23
N THR A 360 7.91 -28.02 -13.57
CA THR A 360 7.24 -26.72 -13.64
C THR A 360 5.98 -26.73 -14.52
N GLY A 361 6.07 -27.30 -15.73
CA GLY A 361 4.92 -27.42 -16.63
C GLY A 361 3.80 -28.28 -16.04
N ARG A 362 4.15 -29.46 -15.45
CA ARG A 362 3.18 -30.35 -14.82
C ARG A 362 2.48 -29.72 -13.62
N VAL A 363 3.25 -29.10 -12.73
CA VAL A 363 2.71 -28.42 -11.54
C VAL A 363 1.76 -27.31 -11.94
N PHE A 364 2.14 -26.49 -12.91
CA PHE A 364 1.31 -25.39 -13.38
C PHE A 364 0.00 -25.89 -14.00
N VAL A 365 0.08 -26.84 -14.93
CA VAL A 365 -1.10 -27.41 -15.59
C VAL A 365 -2.02 -28.13 -14.59
N ASN A 366 -1.45 -28.82 -13.62
CA ASN A 366 -2.22 -29.48 -12.56
C ASN A 366 -3.01 -28.46 -11.71
N ARG A 367 -2.43 -27.29 -11.44
CA ARG A 367 -3.14 -26.20 -10.73
C ARG A 367 -4.25 -25.59 -11.58
N VAL A 368 -4.02 -25.38 -12.87
CA VAL A 368 -5.08 -24.90 -13.77
C VAL A 368 -6.23 -25.91 -13.83
N TRP A 369 -5.91 -27.19 -13.93
CA TRP A 369 -6.89 -28.27 -13.88
C TRP A 369 -7.67 -28.25 -12.54
N GLN A 370 -6.96 -28.14 -11.41
CA GLN A 370 -7.56 -28.04 -10.08
C GLN A 370 -8.55 -26.88 -9.95
N HIS A 371 -8.24 -25.72 -10.53
CA HIS A 371 -9.15 -24.58 -10.50
C HIS A 371 -10.43 -24.82 -11.31
N HIS A 372 -10.39 -25.66 -12.34
CA HIS A 372 -11.57 -26.01 -13.12
C HIS A 372 -12.40 -27.13 -12.48
N PHE A 373 -11.74 -28.17 -11.98
CA PHE A 373 -12.40 -29.38 -11.50
C PHE A 373 -12.49 -29.49 -9.96
N GLY A 374 -11.99 -28.47 -9.24
CA GLY A 374 -11.93 -28.49 -7.77
C GLY A 374 -10.76 -29.30 -7.20
N ARG A 375 -10.15 -30.20 -7.99
CA ARG A 375 -8.99 -31.02 -7.61
C ARG A 375 -8.05 -31.22 -8.79
N GLY A 376 -6.77 -31.45 -8.50
CA GLY A 376 -5.77 -31.73 -9.54
C GLY A 376 -5.80 -33.17 -10.04
N ILE A 377 -5.18 -33.40 -11.20
CA ILE A 377 -4.81 -34.75 -11.66
C ILE A 377 -3.87 -35.42 -10.66
N VAL A 378 -2.93 -34.62 -10.10
CA VAL A 378 -2.19 -34.90 -8.86
C VAL A 378 -2.91 -34.19 -7.73
N ARG A 379 -3.47 -34.95 -6.77
CA ARG A 379 -4.28 -34.39 -5.68
C ARG A 379 -3.47 -33.62 -4.62
N SER A 380 -2.16 -33.87 -4.55
CA SER A 380 -1.20 -33.15 -3.71
C SER A 380 -0.46 -32.05 -4.51
N PRO A 381 -1.06 -30.88 -4.77
CA PRO A 381 -0.54 -29.90 -5.74
C PRO A 381 0.81 -29.28 -5.36
N ASN A 382 1.20 -29.36 -4.09
CA ASN A 382 2.50 -28.90 -3.58
C ASN A 382 3.51 -30.01 -3.37
N ASN A 383 3.12 -31.28 -3.63
CA ASN A 383 4.00 -32.43 -3.44
C ASN A 383 3.84 -33.46 -4.56
N PHE A 384 4.74 -33.39 -5.53
CA PHE A 384 4.91 -34.35 -6.63
C PHE A 384 6.02 -35.37 -6.33
N GLY A 385 6.56 -35.36 -5.10
CA GLY A 385 7.53 -36.32 -4.62
C GLY A 385 6.87 -37.64 -4.19
N GLN A 386 7.67 -38.55 -3.65
CA GLN A 386 7.23 -39.92 -3.31
C GLN A 386 6.17 -39.98 -2.22
N LEU A 387 6.00 -38.95 -1.40
CA LEU A 387 4.91 -38.83 -0.42
C LEU A 387 3.68 -38.10 -0.97
N GLY A 388 3.77 -37.62 -2.19
CA GLY A 388 2.63 -37.06 -2.90
C GLY A 388 1.73 -38.14 -3.46
N GLU A 389 0.54 -37.77 -3.89
CA GLU A 389 -0.35 -38.68 -4.57
C GLU A 389 0.06 -38.85 -6.04
N PRO A 390 0.07 -40.05 -6.59
CA PRO A 390 0.37 -40.24 -8.01
C PRO A 390 -0.73 -39.61 -8.87
N PRO A 391 -0.41 -39.17 -10.10
CA PRO A 391 -1.40 -38.65 -11.02
C PRO A 391 -2.42 -39.75 -11.40
N THR A 392 -3.71 -39.41 -11.38
CA THR A 392 -4.78 -40.33 -11.82
C THR A 392 -4.70 -40.60 -13.33
N HIS A 393 -4.20 -39.64 -14.11
CA HIS A 393 -4.04 -39.70 -15.57
C HIS A 393 -2.65 -39.18 -15.98
N PRO A 394 -1.58 -40.00 -15.85
CA PRO A 394 -0.22 -39.56 -16.09
C PRO A 394 0.02 -39.07 -17.53
N GLU A 395 -0.51 -39.79 -18.52
CA GLU A 395 -0.35 -39.43 -19.93
C GLU A 395 -1.06 -38.10 -20.26
N LEU A 396 -2.24 -37.88 -19.68
CA LEU A 396 -2.95 -36.61 -19.84
C LEU A 396 -2.17 -35.44 -19.24
N LEU A 397 -1.64 -35.63 -18.02
CA LEU A 397 -0.84 -34.61 -17.36
C LEU A 397 0.40 -34.27 -18.18
N ASP A 398 1.09 -35.27 -18.71
CA ASP A 398 2.28 -35.10 -19.52
C ASP A 398 1.96 -34.41 -20.85
N TRP A 399 0.88 -34.80 -21.50
CA TRP A 399 0.44 -34.20 -22.74
C TRP A 399 0.04 -32.72 -22.56
N LEU A 400 -0.76 -32.43 -21.52
CA LEU A 400 -1.14 -31.05 -21.21
C LEU A 400 0.06 -30.19 -20.88
N ALA A 401 1.00 -30.69 -20.07
CA ALA A 401 2.21 -29.96 -19.69
C ALA A 401 3.08 -29.67 -20.94
N ARG A 402 3.26 -30.68 -21.82
CA ARG A 402 4.03 -30.52 -23.05
C ARG A 402 3.35 -29.53 -23.99
N ASN A 403 2.05 -29.68 -24.21
CA ASN A 403 1.27 -28.78 -25.04
C ASN A 403 1.37 -27.32 -24.55
N PHE A 404 1.28 -27.11 -23.24
CA PHE A 404 1.39 -25.78 -22.61
C PHE A 404 2.77 -25.15 -22.85
N VAL A 405 3.84 -25.89 -22.63
CA VAL A 405 5.22 -25.43 -22.85
C VAL A 405 5.48 -25.13 -24.33
N ASP A 406 5.14 -26.05 -25.24
CA ASP A 406 5.36 -25.93 -26.68
C ASP A 406 4.55 -24.77 -27.30
N ASN A 407 3.40 -24.42 -26.73
CA ASN A 407 2.62 -23.23 -27.09
C ASN A 407 3.12 -21.92 -26.43
N GLY A 408 4.31 -21.90 -25.87
CA GLY A 408 4.96 -20.72 -25.31
C GLY A 408 4.32 -20.23 -24.01
N TRP A 409 3.89 -21.14 -23.13
CA TRP A 409 3.36 -20.85 -21.79
C TRP A 409 2.09 -19.97 -21.81
N LYS A 410 1.25 -20.11 -22.86
CA LYS A 410 0.02 -19.32 -23.02
C LYS A 410 -1.14 -19.94 -22.24
N ILE A 411 -1.61 -19.21 -21.25
CA ILE A 411 -2.66 -19.69 -20.32
C ILE A 411 -4.04 -19.77 -21.00
N LYS A 412 -4.43 -18.77 -21.82
CA LYS A 412 -5.76 -18.74 -22.46
C LYS A 412 -6.05 -19.97 -23.35
N PRO A 413 -5.12 -20.43 -24.21
CA PRO A 413 -5.33 -21.68 -24.96
C PRO A 413 -5.52 -22.90 -24.07
N LEU A 414 -4.80 -22.98 -22.94
CA LEU A 414 -4.96 -24.09 -21.98
C LEU A 414 -6.35 -24.07 -21.34
N HIS A 415 -6.85 -22.93 -20.88
CA HIS A 415 -8.22 -22.80 -20.38
C HIS A 415 -9.25 -23.23 -21.44
N LYS A 416 -9.10 -22.71 -22.68
CA LYS A 416 -10.01 -23.08 -23.77
C LYS A 416 -10.01 -24.58 -24.03
N LEU A 417 -8.84 -25.22 -24.03
CA LEU A 417 -8.70 -26.67 -24.25
C LEU A 417 -9.45 -27.47 -23.19
N ILE A 418 -9.32 -27.10 -21.91
CA ILE A 418 -9.99 -27.75 -20.79
C ILE A 418 -11.52 -27.54 -20.88
N LEU A 419 -11.96 -26.30 -21.03
CA LEU A 419 -13.39 -25.93 -21.05
C LEU A 419 -14.15 -26.54 -22.22
N MET A 420 -13.48 -26.77 -23.36
CA MET A 420 -14.08 -27.39 -24.56
C MET A 420 -14.05 -28.90 -24.53
N SER A 421 -13.44 -29.53 -23.50
CA SER A 421 -13.39 -30.98 -23.38
C SER A 421 -14.75 -31.57 -22.99
N GLU A 422 -15.02 -32.78 -23.45
CA GLU A 422 -16.21 -33.53 -23.01
C GLU A 422 -16.17 -33.76 -21.50
N THR A 423 -15.00 -33.97 -20.90
CA THR A 423 -14.80 -34.14 -19.47
C THR A 423 -15.33 -32.96 -18.67
N TYR A 424 -15.10 -31.72 -19.12
CA TYR A 424 -15.59 -30.53 -18.42
C TYR A 424 -17.09 -30.31 -18.57
N ARG A 425 -17.67 -30.77 -19.69
CA ARG A 425 -19.09 -30.59 -20.03
C ARG A 425 -19.99 -31.74 -19.56
N GLN A 426 -19.46 -32.66 -18.79
CA GLN A 426 -20.27 -33.76 -18.20
C GLN A 426 -21.20 -33.21 -17.11
N SER A 427 -22.31 -33.90 -16.94
CA SER A 427 -23.22 -33.66 -15.81
C SER A 427 -22.61 -34.06 -14.47
N SER A 428 -22.97 -33.35 -13.42
CA SER A 428 -22.64 -33.72 -12.03
C SER A 428 -23.43 -34.91 -11.51
N ILE A 429 -24.52 -35.28 -12.16
CA ILE A 429 -25.40 -36.41 -11.75
C ILE A 429 -24.77 -37.75 -12.16
N PRO A 430 -24.31 -38.58 -11.19
CA PRO A 430 -23.71 -39.87 -11.51
C PRO A 430 -24.75 -40.87 -11.96
N SER A 431 -24.38 -41.77 -12.88
CA SER A 431 -25.13 -43.03 -13.04
C SER A 431 -24.82 -43.99 -11.89
N GLU A 432 -25.73 -44.89 -11.54
CA GLU A 432 -25.50 -45.93 -10.52
C GLU A 432 -24.25 -46.75 -10.82
N ALA A 433 -24.02 -47.10 -12.08
CA ALA A 433 -22.85 -47.86 -12.50
C ALA A 433 -21.55 -47.06 -12.31
N ALA A 434 -21.55 -45.78 -12.64
CA ALA A 434 -20.40 -44.91 -12.42
C ALA A 434 -20.09 -44.72 -10.93
N LEU A 435 -21.13 -44.58 -10.11
CA LEU A 435 -20.97 -44.44 -8.66
C LEU A 435 -20.44 -45.74 -8.02
N ALA A 436 -20.87 -46.89 -8.49
CA ALA A 436 -20.41 -48.20 -8.01
C ALA A 436 -18.96 -48.50 -8.41
N SER A 437 -18.55 -48.11 -9.63
CA SER A 437 -17.20 -48.40 -10.15
C SER A 437 -16.14 -47.35 -9.76
N ASP A 438 -16.55 -46.09 -9.65
CA ASP A 438 -15.68 -44.96 -9.33
C ASP A 438 -16.36 -43.96 -8.35
N PRO A 439 -16.55 -44.38 -7.09
CA PRO A 439 -17.24 -43.57 -6.10
C PRO A 439 -16.57 -42.21 -5.86
N ASN A 440 -15.23 -42.16 -5.95
CA ASN A 440 -14.43 -40.97 -5.73
C ASN A 440 -14.26 -40.09 -7.01
N ASN A 441 -14.84 -40.55 -8.12
CA ASN A 441 -14.68 -39.88 -9.42
C ASN A 441 -13.21 -39.71 -9.85
N ASP A 442 -12.35 -40.69 -9.58
CA ASP A 442 -10.93 -40.64 -9.93
C ASP A 442 -10.70 -40.63 -11.43
N TRP A 443 -11.64 -41.15 -12.21
CA TRP A 443 -11.59 -41.19 -13.67
C TRP A 443 -12.28 -40.04 -14.37
N PHE A 444 -12.75 -39.02 -13.60
CA PHE A 444 -13.50 -37.89 -14.14
C PHE A 444 -14.66 -38.32 -15.04
N SER A 445 -15.41 -39.37 -14.59
CA SER A 445 -16.56 -39.89 -15.31
C SER A 445 -17.82 -39.03 -15.20
N ARG A 446 -17.78 -38.00 -14.38
CA ARG A 446 -18.78 -36.96 -14.16
C ARG A 446 -18.09 -35.68 -13.79
N PHE A 447 -18.79 -34.54 -13.81
CA PHE A 447 -18.32 -33.29 -13.18
C PHE A 447 -18.53 -33.39 -11.66
N ASP A 448 -17.56 -32.98 -10.85
CA ASP A 448 -17.77 -32.86 -9.41
C ASP A 448 -18.41 -31.49 -9.10
N MET A 449 -19.62 -31.53 -8.52
CA MET A 449 -20.27 -30.32 -8.05
C MET A 449 -19.34 -29.57 -7.06
N ARG A 450 -19.02 -28.33 -7.34
CA ARG A 450 -18.16 -27.53 -6.47
C ARG A 450 -18.83 -26.22 -6.04
N ARG A 451 -18.59 -25.82 -4.81
CA ARG A 451 -18.98 -24.49 -4.35
C ARG A 451 -18.09 -23.44 -5.01
N LEU A 452 -18.67 -22.30 -5.39
CA LEU A 452 -17.94 -21.13 -5.84
C LEU A 452 -17.05 -20.59 -4.71
N SER A 453 -15.90 -20.04 -5.06
CA SER A 453 -15.04 -19.30 -4.12
C SER A 453 -15.70 -17.97 -3.71
N ALA A 454 -15.22 -17.39 -2.63
CA ALA A 454 -15.73 -16.10 -2.13
C ALA A 454 -15.75 -15.00 -3.21
N GLU A 455 -14.68 -14.94 -4.01
CA GLU A 455 -14.53 -13.97 -5.09
C GLU A 455 -15.51 -14.26 -6.25
N GLU A 456 -15.69 -15.56 -6.59
CA GLU A 456 -16.64 -15.96 -7.63
C GLU A 456 -18.09 -15.63 -7.21
N ILE A 457 -18.48 -15.91 -5.96
CA ILE A 457 -19.82 -15.58 -5.43
C ILE A 457 -20.07 -14.07 -5.53
N ARG A 458 -19.14 -13.25 -5.02
CA ARG A 458 -19.29 -11.80 -5.06
C ARG A 458 -19.37 -11.25 -6.48
N ASP A 459 -18.49 -11.70 -7.36
CA ASP A 459 -18.48 -11.24 -8.76
C ASP A 459 -19.73 -11.70 -9.51
N SER A 460 -20.26 -12.91 -9.22
CA SER A 460 -21.52 -13.41 -9.78
C SER A 460 -22.72 -12.58 -9.32
N ILE A 461 -22.81 -12.21 -8.05
CA ILE A 461 -23.85 -11.29 -7.53
C ILE A 461 -23.83 -9.97 -8.29
N LEU A 462 -22.66 -9.36 -8.44
CA LEU A 462 -22.51 -8.09 -9.17
C LEU A 462 -22.80 -8.22 -10.66
N ALA A 463 -22.51 -9.38 -11.26
CA ALA A 463 -22.81 -9.64 -12.67
C ALA A 463 -24.33 -9.82 -12.89
N THR A 464 -24.99 -10.57 -12.03
CA THR A 464 -26.42 -10.87 -12.15
C THR A 464 -27.29 -9.62 -11.94
N ASN A 465 -26.90 -8.70 -11.08
CA ASN A 465 -27.62 -7.44 -10.90
C ASN A 465 -27.17 -6.31 -11.85
N GLY A 466 -26.19 -6.58 -12.72
CA GLY A 466 -25.70 -5.61 -13.72
C GLY A 466 -24.73 -4.57 -13.19
N ARG A 467 -24.27 -4.68 -11.94
CA ARG A 467 -23.36 -3.73 -11.30
C ARG A 467 -21.88 -4.01 -11.55
N LEU A 468 -21.53 -5.21 -12.01
CA LEU A 468 -20.12 -5.60 -12.16
C LEU A 468 -19.36 -4.63 -13.05
N ASN A 469 -18.40 -3.93 -12.47
CA ASN A 469 -17.52 -3.02 -13.16
C ASN A 469 -16.28 -3.78 -13.68
N LEU A 470 -16.17 -3.92 -15.00
CA LEU A 470 -15.11 -4.65 -15.67
C LEU A 470 -13.82 -3.82 -15.88
N LYS A 471 -13.72 -2.62 -15.29
CA LYS A 471 -12.52 -1.79 -15.36
C LYS A 471 -11.31 -2.59 -14.87
N MET A 472 -10.32 -2.70 -15.76
CA MET A 472 -9.06 -3.39 -15.47
C MET A 472 -7.99 -2.41 -15.02
N PHE A 473 -6.98 -2.93 -14.32
CA PHE A 473 -5.79 -2.21 -13.85
C PHE A 473 -6.08 -1.11 -12.81
N GLY A 474 -5.05 -0.39 -12.40
CA GLY A 474 -5.15 0.67 -11.41
C GLY A 474 -5.11 0.17 -9.97
N PRO A 475 -5.40 1.04 -8.99
CA PRO A 475 -5.27 0.73 -7.57
C PRO A 475 -6.30 -0.30 -7.09
N SER A 476 -6.02 -0.88 -5.93
CA SER A 476 -6.97 -1.73 -5.20
C SER A 476 -8.25 -0.99 -4.85
N ILE A 477 -9.31 -1.77 -4.65
CA ILE A 477 -10.61 -1.26 -4.18
C ILE A 477 -10.81 -1.65 -2.72
N TYR A 478 -11.59 -0.82 -2.03
CA TYR A 478 -11.95 -0.97 -0.62
C TYR A 478 -13.48 -1.07 -0.51
N PRO A 479 -14.04 -2.29 -0.47
CA PRO A 479 -15.46 -2.46 -0.20
C PRO A 479 -15.88 -1.81 1.11
N GLU A 480 -17.13 -1.38 1.19
CA GLU A 480 -17.67 -0.82 2.43
C GLU A 480 -17.70 -1.88 3.52
N LEU A 481 -17.28 -1.48 4.72
CA LEU A 481 -17.28 -2.33 5.91
C LEU A 481 -18.11 -1.66 7.00
N SER A 482 -18.83 -2.46 7.77
CA SER A 482 -19.62 -1.96 8.89
C SER A 482 -18.71 -1.35 9.97
N ARG A 483 -19.29 -0.48 10.80
CA ARG A 483 -18.55 0.17 11.90
C ARG A 483 -18.01 -0.85 12.91
N GLU A 484 -18.75 -1.92 13.13
CA GLU A 484 -18.39 -3.00 14.04
C GLU A 484 -17.13 -3.74 13.55
N VAL A 485 -17.07 -4.03 12.24
CA VAL A 485 -15.91 -4.64 11.61
C VAL A 485 -14.68 -3.72 11.69
N LEU A 486 -14.85 -2.44 11.40
CA LEU A 486 -13.76 -1.46 11.53
C LEU A 486 -13.30 -1.28 12.98
N ALA A 487 -14.22 -1.36 13.95
CA ALA A 487 -13.93 -1.23 15.38
C ALA A 487 -13.09 -2.40 15.94
N SER A 488 -13.01 -3.54 15.23
CA SER A 488 -12.14 -4.66 15.64
C SER A 488 -10.64 -4.34 15.54
N GLN A 489 -10.28 -3.25 14.86
CA GLN A 489 -8.89 -2.83 14.70
C GLN A 489 -8.42 -1.95 15.86
N SER A 490 -7.13 -2.01 16.21
CA SER A 490 -6.49 -1.14 17.20
C SER A 490 -6.63 0.37 16.88
N VAL A 491 -6.68 0.70 15.59
CA VAL A 491 -7.02 2.05 15.10
C VAL A 491 -8.08 1.87 14.02
N PRO A 492 -9.37 2.08 14.36
CA PRO A 492 -10.49 1.83 13.46
C PRO A 492 -10.36 2.57 12.12
N GLY A 493 -10.46 1.81 11.02
CA GLY A 493 -10.41 2.34 9.66
C GLY A 493 -9.05 2.80 9.15
N LYS A 494 -7.98 2.76 9.95
CA LYS A 494 -6.64 3.15 9.49
C LYS A 494 -6.18 2.22 8.37
N GLY A 495 -5.83 2.80 7.20
CA GLY A 495 -5.39 2.05 6.01
C GLY A 495 -6.52 1.28 5.33
N TRP A 496 -7.78 1.67 5.55
CA TRP A 496 -8.92 1.26 4.76
C TRP A 496 -9.53 2.51 4.12
N GLU A 497 -9.36 2.65 2.81
CA GLU A 497 -9.77 3.83 2.06
C GLU A 497 -11.25 3.76 1.68
N LYS A 498 -11.77 4.86 1.14
CA LYS A 498 -13.14 4.92 0.61
C LYS A 498 -13.11 5.00 -0.90
N ASN A 499 -13.89 4.16 -1.54
CA ASN A 499 -14.12 4.20 -2.97
C ASN A 499 -15.57 4.64 -3.28
N SER A 500 -15.78 5.14 -4.49
CA SER A 500 -17.14 5.35 -5.00
C SER A 500 -17.88 4.01 -5.11
N TYR A 501 -19.21 4.05 -5.12
CA TYR A 501 -20.04 2.86 -5.25
C TYR A 501 -19.71 2.05 -6.51
N ASP A 502 -19.41 2.72 -7.63
CA ASP A 502 -19.03 2.08 -8.89
C ASP A 502 -17.62 1.44 -8.85
N GLU A 503 -16.65 2.07 -8.19
CA GLU A 503 -15.33 1.47 -8.02
C GLU A 503 -15.39 0.26 -7.07
N GLN A 504 -16.22 0.29 -6.04
CA GLN A 504 -16.44 -0.86 -5.17
C GLN A 504 -17.04 -2.08 -5.91
N ALA A 505 -17.75 -1.85 -7.01
CA ALA A 505 -18.34 -2.91 -7.83
C ALA A 505 -17.36 -3.58 -8.81
N ARG A 506 -16.07 -3.23 -8.79
CA ARG A 506 -15.06 -3.93 -9.59
C ARG A 506 -14.88 -5.37 -9.12
N ARG A 507 -14.28 -6.19 -10.01
CA ARG A 507 -14.01 -7.60 -9.73
C ARG A 507 -13.24 -7.79 -8.43
N SER A 508 -13.54 -8.86 -7.71
CA SER A 508 -12.98 -9.15 -6.39
C SER A 508 -11.45 -9.33 -6.38
N VAL A 509 -10.84 -9.63 -7.53
CA VAL A 509 -9.36 -9.67 -7.68
C VAL A 509 -8.70 -8.32 -7.35
N TYR A 510 -9.44 -7.21 -7.40
CA TYR A 510 -8.95 -5.88 -7.06
C TYR A 510 -9.16 -5.48 -5.60
N ILE A 511 -9.82 -6.31 -4.77
CA ILE A 511 -10.03 -6.00 -3.36
C ILE A 511 -8.68 -5.91 -2.64
N HIS A 512 -8.48 -4.81 -1.89
CA HIS A 512 -7.34 -4.67 -1.02
C HIS A 512 -7.35 -5.71 0.10
N ILE A 513 -6.33 -6.54 0.15
CA ILE A 513 -6.17 -7.54 1.20
C ILE A 513 -5.29 -6.98 2.30
N LYS A 514 -5.90 -6.73 3.45
CA LYS A 514 -5.21 -6.29 4.66
C LYS A 514 -5.16 -7.43 5.65
N ARG A 515 -3.96 -7.83 6.09
CA ARG A 515 -3.76 -8.99 6.97
C ARG A 515 -4.58 -8.94 8.26
N SER A 516 -4.71 -7.73 8.84
CA SER A 516 -5.44 -7.53 10.09
C SER A 516 -6.93 -7.24 9.89
N LEU A 517 -7.43 -7.21 8.66
CA LEU A 517 -8.82 -6.86 8.35
C LEU A 517 -9.21 -7.47 7.01
N LEU A 518 -9.87 -8.61 7.04
CA LEU A 518 -10.46 -9.22 5.86
C LEU A 518 -11.92 -8.75 5.69
N VAL A 519 -12.36 -8.68 4.44
CA VAL A 519 -13.78 -8.45 4.12
C VAL A 519 -14.57 -9.67 4.64
N PRO A 520 -15.62 -9.49 5.47
CA PRO A 520 -16.34 -10.58 6.10
C PRO A 520 -16.86 -11.65 5.12
N MET A 521 -17.36 -11.23 3.96
CA MET A 521 -17.82 -12.15 2.92
C MET A 521 -16.67 -13.04 2.42
N LEU A 522 -15.45 -12.50 2.25
CA LEU A 522 -14.31 -13.29 1.82
C LEU A 522 -13.92 -14.31 2.90
N SER A 523 -13.82 -13.88 4.16
CA SER A 523 -13.43 -14.80 5.26
C SER A 523 -14.48 -15.87 5.52
N ASN A 524 -15.78 -15.57 5.42
CA ASN A 524 -16.84 -16.55 5.60
C ASN A 524 -16.83 -17.68 4.55
N PHE A 525 -16.33 -17.37 3.34
CA PHE A 525 -16.26 -18.33 2.24
C PHE A 525 -14.84 -18.86 1.99
N ASP A 526 -14.11 -19.12 3.07
CA ASP A 526 -12.82 -19.82 3.08
C ASP A 526 -11.73 -19.11 2.27
N PHE A 527 -11.70 -17.77 2.30
CA PHE A 527 -10.57 -17.02 1.74
C PHE A 527 -9.28 -17.40 2.49
N PRO A 528 -8.17 -17.67 1.78
CA PRO A 528 -6.92 -18.09 2.43
C PRO A 528 -6.37 -17.03 3.36
N GLU A 529 -5.71 -17.47 4.43
CA GLU A 529 -4.99 -16.56 5.31
C GLU A 529 -3.88 -15.81 4.57
N PRO A 530 -3.85 -14.47 4.63
CA PRO A 530 -2.88 -13.68 3.87
C PRO A 530 -1.42 -13.85 4.31
N ASP A 531 -1.18 -14.46 5.47
CA ASP A 531 0.16 -14.63 6.06
C ASP A 531 0.88 -15.89 5.61
N THR A 532 0.18 -16.83 5.00
CA THR A 532 0.72 -18.13 4.61
C THR A 532 0.47 -18.43 3.12
N SER A 533 1.34 -19.27 2.55
CA SER A 533 1.09 -19.82 1.20
C SER A 533 -0.02 -20.85 1.26
N CYS A 534 -1.05 -20.65 0.45
CA CYS A 534 -2.15 -21.60 0.30
C CYS A 534 -1.94 -22.44 -0.95
N GLU A 535 -1.81 -23.75 -0.78
CA GLU A 535 -1.62 -24.72 -1.88
C GLU A 535 -2.93 -25.16 -2.52
N ALA A 536 -3.96 -25.30 -1.69
CA ALA A 536 -5.32 -25.61 -2.08
C ALA A 536 -6.26 -24.96 -1.07
N ARG A 537 -7.31 -24.32 -1.55
CA ARG A 537 -8.35 -23.75 -0.69
C ARG A 537 -9.24 -24.88 -0.18
N PHE A 538 -9.50 -24.89 1.11
CA PHE A 538 -10.53 -25.75 1.68
C PHE A 538 -11.91 -25.20 1.29
N VAL A 539 -12.86 -26.09 1.13
CA VAL A 539 -14.27 -25.74 0.94
C VAL A 539 -15.02 -26.33 2.12
N THR A 540 -15.52 -25.42 2.99
CA THR A 540 -16.31 -25.81 4.15
C THR A 540 -17.78 -25.45 3.95
N THR A 541 -18.66 -26.16 4.65
CA THR A 541 -20.08 -25.79 4.75
C THR A 541 -20.36 -25.45 6.20
N GLN A 542 -20.57 -24.15 6.48
CA GLN A 542 -20.75 -23.64 7.84
C GLN A 542 -22.01 -22.77 7.94
N PRO A 543 -22.72 -22.80 9.07
CA PRO A 543 -23.91 -21.97 9.28
C PRO A 543 -23.63 -20.47 9.10
N GLY A 544 -22.41 -20.00 9.41
CA GLY A 544 -22.00 -18.61 9.23
C GLY A 544 -22.03 -18.13 7.78
N GLN A 545 -21.88 -19.05 6.81
CA GLN A 545 -21.99 -18.73 5.38
C GLN A 545 -23.45 -18.39 5.02
N ALA A 546 -24.41 -19.24 5.40
CA ALA A 546 -25.83 -18.99 5.17
C ALA A 546 -26.31 -17.72 5.91
N LEU A 547 -25.91 -17.52 7.18
CA LEU A 547 -26.24 -16.33 7.94
C LEU A 547 -25.65 -15.06 7.30
N GLY A 548 -24.42 -15.13 6.80
CA GLY A 548 -23.78 -14.02 6.09
C GLY A 548 -24.45 -13.69 4.75
N MET A 549 -24.98 -14.71 4.06
CA MET A 549 -25.75 -14.52 2.83
C MET A 549 -27.12 -13.89 3.09
N LEU A 550 -27.78 -14.24 4.19
CA LEU A 550 -29.11 -13.71 4.53
C LEU A 550 -29.03 -12.31 5.16
N ASN A 551 -28.10 -12.08 6.08
CA ASN A 551 -28.09 -10.88 6.93
C ASN A 551 -27.01 -9.87 6.54
N GLY A 552 -26.14 -10.17 5.59
CA GLY A 552 -25.04 -9.29 5.20
C GLY A 552 -25.53 -8.03 4.47
N ASP A 553 -25.05 -6.85 4.88
CA ASP A 553 -25.39 -5.57 4.26
C ASP A 553 -25.14 -5.58 2.75
N PHE A 554 -24.01 -6.14 2.32
CA PHE A 554 -23.66 -6.24 0.91
C PHE A 554 -24.72 -7.00 0.11
N LEU A 555 -25.16 -8.18 0.59
CA LEU A 555 -26.15 -8.97 -0.15
C LEU A 555 -27.52 -8.31 -0.19
N ASN A 556 -27.95 -7.72 0.91
CA ASN A 556 -29.22 -6.97 0.94
C ASN A 556 -29.21 -5.82 -0.06
N GLN A 557 -28.14 -5.02 -0.11
CA GLN A 557 -27.98 -3.96 -1.11
C GLN A 557 -27.97 -4.50 -2.55
N GLN A 558 -27.26 -5.61 -2.79
CA GLN A 558 -27.20 -6.19 -4.14
C GLN A 558 -28.52 -6.84 -4.57
N ALA A 559 -29.31 -7.36 -3.61
CA ALA A 559 -30.66 -7.84 -3.88
C ALA A 559 -31.62 -6.72 -4.31
N GLU A 560 -31.51 -5.55 -3.68
CA GLU A 560 -32.24 -4.34 -4.13
C GLU A 560 -31.87 -3.93 -5.57
N GLU A 561 -30.58 -3.96 -5.91
CA GLU A 561 -30.11 -3.68 -7.27
C GLU A 561 -30.64 -4.72 -8.27
N LEU A 562 -30.69 -6.00 -7.88
CA LEU A 562 -31.31 -7.05 -8.70
C LEU A 562 -32.81 -6.76 -8.92
N ALA A 563 -33.56 -6.45 -7.87
CA ALA A 563 -34.99 -6.12 -7.99
C ALA A 563 -35.25 -4.93 -8.92
N LYS A 564 -34.43 -3.86 -8.81
CA LYS A 564 -34.49 -2.71 -9.74
C LYS A 564 -34.22 -3.15 -11.19
N ARG A 565 -33.26 -4.03 -11.40
CA ARG A 565 -32.97 -4.58 -12.72
C ARG A 565 -34.12 -5.41 -13.27
N LEU A 566 -34.71 -6.28 -12.44
CA LEU A 566 -35.87 -7.09 -12.83
C LEU A 566 -37.03 -6.21 -13.27
N LYS A 567 -37.35 -5.19 -12.49
CA LYS A 567 -38.41 -4.21 -12.83
C LYS A 567 -38.12 -3.47 -14.13
N ALA A 568 -36.86 -3.05 -14.34
CA ALA A 568 -36.46 -2.33 -15.55
C ALA A 568 -36.50 -3.21 -16.82
N GLU A 569 -36.17 -4.51 -16.71
CA GLU A 569 -36.05 -5.41 -17.84
C GLU A 569 -37.36 -6.18 -18.13
N ALA A 570 -38.17 -6.48 -17.10
CA ALA A 570 -39.40 -7.27 -17.20
C ALA A 570 -40.69 -6.49 -16.91
N GLY A 571 -40.63 -5.18 -16.54
CA GLY A 571 -41.77 -4.35 -16.19
C GLY A 571 -42.36 -4.64 -14.81
N GLU A 572 -43.60 -4.24 -14.57
CA GLU A 572 -44.26 -4.32 -13.24
C GLU A 572 -44.85 -5.72 -12.94
N GLY A 573 -44.92 -6.61 -13.94
CA GLY A 573 -45.52 -7.92 -13.79
C GLY A 573 -44.65 -8.88 -12.94
N ILE A 574 -45.19 -9.36 -11.82
CA ILE A 574 -44.49 -10.27 -10.90
C ILE A 574 -44.00 -11.54 -11.62
N ASP A 575 -44.84 -12.11 -12.48
CA ASP A 575 -44.54 -13.34 -13.21
C ASP A 575 -43.31 -13.17 -14.14
N ASP A 576 -43.31 -12.08 -14.88
CA ASP A 576 -42.23 -11.77 -15.80
C ASP A 576 -40.94 -11.47 -15.05
N GLN A 577 -41.03 -10.79 -13.90
CA GLN A 577 -39.85 -10.54 -13.02
C GLN A 577 -39.32 -11.84 -12.41
N ILE A 578 -40.17 -12.79 -12.00
CA ILE A 578 -39.75 -14.12 -11.51
C ILE A 578 -39.00 -14.85 -12.62
N VAL A 579 -39.57 -14.96 -13.83
CA VAL A 579 -38.94 -15.63 -14.97
C VAL A 579 -37.57 -14.97 -15.27
N ARG A 580 -37.54 -13.65 -15.29
CA ARG A 580 -36.30 -12.90 -15.55
C ARG A 580 -35.25 -13.12 -14.46
N GLY A 581 -35.67 -13.19 -13.19
CA GLY A 581 -34.81 -13.47 -12.05
C GLY A 581 -34.09 -14.82 -12.20
N PHE A 582 -34.82 -15.88 -12.51
CA PHE A 582 -34.23 -17.21 -12.76
C PHE A 582 -33.28 -17.21 -13.96
N GLN A 583 -33.64 -16.50 -15.04
CA GLN A 583 -32.77 -16.39 -16.21
C GLN A 583 -31.44 -15.69 -15.89
N LEU A 584 -31.46 -14.62 -15.09
CA LEU A 584 -30.27 -13.88 -14.73
C LEU A 584 -29.38 -14.63 -13.73
N VAL A 585 -29.99 -15.29 -12.75
CA VAL A 585 -29.30 -15.91 -11.63
C VAL A 585 -28.85 -17.33 -11.95
N TYR A 586 -29.68 -18.11 -12.66
CA TYR A 586 -29.44 -19.55 -12.94
C TYR A 586 -29.31 -19.88 -14.42
N ALA A 587 -29.39 -18.89 -15.31
CA ALA A 587 -29.34 -19.07 -16.77
C ALA A 587 -30.42 -20.04 -17.34
N ARG A 588 -31.54 -20.23 -16.65
CA ARG A 588 -32.67 -21.06 -17.04
C ARG A 588 -34.02 -20.41 -16.71
N THR A 589 -35.09 -20.93 -17.25
CA THR A 589 -36.47 -20.58 -16.84
C THR A 589 -36.89 -21.39 -15.62
N PRO A 590 -37.72 -20.82 -14.71
CA PRO A 590 -38.31 -21.59 -13.62
C PRO A 590 -39.33 -22.61 -14.12
N ASN A 591 -39.46 -23.70 -13.44
CA ASN A 591 -40.59 -24.61 -13.65
C ASN A 591 -41.86 -24.11 -12.93
N SER A 592 -43.01 -24.77 -13.17
CA SER A 592 -44.29 -24.32 -12.61
C SER A 592 -44.34 -24.34 -11.06
N SER A 593 -43.64 -25.27 -10.42
CA SER A 593 -43.55 -25.36 -8.96
C SER A 593 -42.68 -24.23 -8.38
N GLU A 594 -41.58 -23.91 -9.03
CA GLU A 594 -40.69 -22.78 -8.64
C GLU A 594 -41.39 -21.45 -8.79
N THR A 595 -42.11 -21.26 -9.91
CA THR A 595 -42.93 -20.05 -10.12
C THR A 595 -44.02 -19.91 -9.06
N ALA A 596 -44.72 -20.98 -8.73
CA ALA A 596 -45.77 -20.96 -7.70
C ALA A 596 -45.21 -20.60 -6.32
N ARG A 597 -44.07 -21.19 -5.89
CA ARG A 597 -43.41 -20.89 -4.62
C ARG A 597 -42.87 -19.45 -4.57
N ALA A 598 -42.32 -18.94 -5.67
CA ALA A 598 -41.86 -17.58 -5.73
C ALA A 598 -43.01 -16.57 -5.57
N LYS A 599 -44.15 -16.81 -6.21
CA LYS A 599 -45.36 -16.04 -6.03
C LYS A 599 -45.87 -16.08 -4.60
N GLU A 600 -45.98 -17.27 -4.01
CA GLU A 600 -46.42 -17.46 -2.63
C GLU A 600 -45.57 -16.65 -1.68
N LEU A 601 -44.23 -16.71 -1.80
CA LEU A 601 -43.30 -15.89 -1.01
C LEU A 601 -43.57 -14.37 -1.18
N ILE A 602 -43.72 -13.90 -2.41
CA ILE A 602 -43.95 -12.49 -2.67
C ILE A 602 -45.29 -12.04 -2.11
N ASP A 603 -46.36 -12.82 -2.32
CA ASP A 603 -47.70 -12.55 -1.83
C ASP A 603 -47.77 -12.54 -0.29
N GLU A 604 -47.10 -13.50 0.39
CA GLU A 604 -46.97 -13.55 1.85
C GLU A 604 -46.27 -12.30 2.39
N LEU A 605 -45.17 -11.89 1.79
CA LEU A 605 -44.43 -10.70 2.17
C LEU A 605 -45.29 -9.43 2.04
N MET A 606 -46.14 -9.36 1.02
CA MET A 606 -47.04 -8.21 0.80
C MET A 606 -48.25 -8.25 1.75
N THR A 607 -48.86 -9.42 1.94
CA THR A 607 -50.16 -9.53 2.65
C THR A 607 -49.99 -9.68 4.17
N GLU A 608 -49.05 -10.51 4.62
CA GLU A 608 -48.85 -10.79 6.04
C GLU A 608 -47.85 -9.85 6.70
N HIS A 609 -46.83 -9.39 5.93
CA HIS A 609 -45.80 -8.49 6.45
C HIS A 609 -45.99 -7.04 6.02
N GLY A 610 -47.00 -6.74 5.19
CA GLY A 610 -47.37 -5.36 4.78
C GLY A 610 -46.29 -4.66 3.93
N LEU A 611 -45.44 -5.41 3.25
CA LEU A 611 -44.40 -4.84 2.40
C LEU A 611 -44.98 -4.35 1.06
N SER A 612 -44.39 -3.32 0.49
CA SER A 612 -44.67 -2.95 -0.90
C SER A 612 -44.16 -4.02 -1.87
N GLN A 613 -44.66 -4.06 -3.09
CA GLN A 613 -44.17 -4.96 -4.13
C GLN A 613 -42.66 -4.81 -4.35
N ASP A 614 -42.11 -3.58 -4.39
CA ASP A 614 -40.70 -3.34 -4.55
C ASP A 614 -39.87 -3.94 -3.38
N GLN A 615 -40.37 -3.83 -2.15
CA GLN A 615 -39.72 -4.44 -0.98
C GLN A 615 -39.80 -5.97 -1.01
N ALA A 616 -40.93 -6.55 -1.39
CA ALA A 616 -41.08 -7.98 -1.55
C ALA A 616 -40.16 -8.54 -2.64
N MET A 617 -39.97 -7.80 -3.73
CA MET A 617 -39.02 -8.16 -4.79
C MET A 617 -37.54 -8.07 -4.36
N ASN A 618 -37.20 -7.17 -3.42
CA ASN A 618 -35.85 -7.18 -2.81
C ASN A 618 -35.60 -8.49 -2.07
N TYR A 619 -36.58 -8.96 -1.27
CA TYR A 619 -36.46 -10.26 -0.59
C TYR A 619 -36.46 -11.44 -1.57
N PHE A 620 -37.23 -11.35 -2.67
CA PHE A 620 -37.15 -12.35 -3.73
C PHE A 620 -35.75 -12.39 -4.36
N GLY A 621 -35.12 -11.25 -4.62
CA GLY A 621 -33.73 -11.17 -5.07
C GLY A 621 -32.75 -11.80 -4.08
N LEU A 622 -32.93 -11.53 -2.79
CA LEU A 622 -32.13 -12.13 -1.72
C LEU A 622 -32.32 -13.64 -1.65
N PHE A 623 -33.56 -14.12 -1.79
CA PHE A 623 -33.89 -15.54 -1.85
C PHE A 623 -33.15 -16.22 -3.01
N LEU A 624 -33.16 -15.65 -4.21
CA LEU A 624 -32.45 -16.21 -5.37
C LEU A 624 -30.94 -16.37 -5.10
N PHE A 625 -30.28 -15.40 -4.47
CA PHE A 625 -28.87 -15.50 -4.14
C PHE A 625 -28.55 -16.55 -3.06
N ASN A 626 -29.55 -16.96 -2.26
CA ASN A 626 -29.37 -17.92 -1.17
C ASN A 626 -29.67 -19.37 -1.56
N LEU A 627 -30.14 -19.63 -2.76
CA LEU A 627 -30.32 -21.03 -3.20
C LEU A 627 -28.99 -21.69 -3.55
N ASN A 628 -28.88 -22.98 -3.26
CA ASN A 628 -27.67 -23.77 -3.55
C ASN A 628 -27.26 -23.67 -5.03
N GLU A 629 -28.22 -23.62 -5.95
CA GLU A 629 -27.98 -23.49 -7.38
C GLU A 629 -27.18 -22.22 -7.76
N PHE A 630 -27.24 -21.16 -6.94
CA PHE A 630 -26.42 -19.98 -7.14
C PHE A 630 -24.98 -20.17 -6.62
N VAL A 631 -24.82 -20.91 -5.54
CA VAL A 631 -23.55 -21.02 -4.80
C VAL A 631 -22.68 -22.16 -5.33
N TYR A 632 -23.27 -23.16 -5.98
CA TYR A 632 -22.58 -24.32 -6.52
C TYR A 632 -22.64 -24.34 -8.05
N VAL A 633 -21.56 -24.83 -8.66
CA VAL A 633 -21.47 -25.17 -10.09
C VAL A 633 -21.55 -26.68 -10.21
N ASP A 634 -22.46 -27.15 -11.04
CA ASP A 634 -22.71 -28.54 -11.37
C ASP A 634 -22.65 -28.82 -12.89
#